data_8445c4a77bdaaadc68fefc87e6298bbf
#
_entry.id   8445c4a77bdaaadc68fefc87e6298bbf
#
_cell.length_a   1.000
_cell.length_b   1.000
_cell.length_c   1.000
_cell.angle_alpha   90.00
_cell.angle_beta   90.00
_cell.angle_gamma   90.00
#
_symmetry.space_group_name_H-M   'P 1'
#
loop_
_entity.id
_entity.type
_entity.pdbx_description
1 polymer ?
#
loop_
_entity_poly.entity_id
_entity_poly.type
_entity_poly.pdbx_seq_one_letter_code
_entity_poly.pdbx_strand_id
1 'polypeptide(L)'
;MTLIRIFIVFISILTFQSIILADNEVCMDCHSDEELTTEKRGREISLFVDENIFGSTVHADTECIDCHPDADVEDFPHKEILKPVYCGDCHDDKQLNFDAGIHGQAFKQKAPYAPDCAECHGKHDIQSASNPQSPTYKMQIPFLCGGCHREGAPVARVYNISEHNILENYSQSMHGEGMFKKGLTVTATCTDCHRSHLILPRSFANSSVSRQNVVATCMNCHARIEEVHLQIIRGELWEAQPGAIPVCTDCHLPHQVRSESVALNITDRACLKCHEKQDVHKTVDGKVVSLLVKKEDLADSRHRNIPCVKCHSDVKPGHKRPCITAGQVNCSACHAKISQEYFASGHGEHFMTGNKDVPYCVDCNGDHKVQSHLDEDSPTFRSEIPKLCGDCHQETGKAAKAELHEINAFADYSTSIHGMGLTKKGLLPSAICTDCHNTHLILRSDNHTSSVNHNNIPATCSTCHRGIYKEFTKSIHFSVDQEKEEKLPICSECHSSHTISAVAQDKFVYQVTEQCGSCHKDLAESYFETMHGKAYSLGYVQAAKCSDCHGAHNILNVNDPNSKVGFQNVVETCQQCHANANERFAGYLTHATHHDKVKYPILYYTYWSMTILLLSVFGLFGLHTLLWLPRSIRQMLKRKKEEAAHKGTEGRYYIRRFTTAQRITHIFVIVSFIL
;
A
#
# COMPACT_ATOMS: atom_id res chain seq x y z
N MET A 1 -9.87 43.78 54.76
CA MET A 1 -10.24 43.90 53.36
C MET A 1 -9.96 42.68 52.50
N THR A 2 -9.24 41.70 52.96
CA THR A 2 -8.86 40.50 52.19
C THR A 2 -9.91 39.37 52.27
N LEU A 3 -10.69 39.28 53.33
CA LEU A 3 -11.74 38.28 53.52
C LEU A 3 -13.02 38.57 52.73
N ILE A 4 -13.30 39.81 52.41
CA ILE A 4 -14.48 40.20 51.62
C ILE A 4 -14.25 39.96 50.11
N ARG A 5 -13.02 39.99 49.65
CA ARG A 5 -12.71 39.67 48.24
C ARG A 5 -12.77 38.17 47.93
N ILE A 6 -12.48 37.30 48.89
CA ILE A 6 -12.62 35.84 48.73
C ILE A 6 -14.08 35.40 48.72
N PHE A 7 -14.96 36.11 49.47
CA PHE A 7 -16.38 35.76 49.48
C PHE A 7 -17.13 36.21 48.21
N ILE A 8 -16.69 37.30 47.58
CA ILE A 8 -17.29 37.78 46.31
C ILE A 8 -16.85 36.89 45.14
N VAL A 9 -15.61 36.34 45.15
CA VAL A 9 -15.15 35.39 44.15
C VAL A 9 -15.86 34.04 44.30
N PHE A 10 -16.18 33.63 45.55
CA PHE A 10 -16.92 32.37 45.79
C PHE A 10 -18.40 32.46 45.44
N ILE A 11 -19.04 33.63 45.55
CA ILE A 11 -20.42 33.83 45.12
C ILE A 11 -20.52 34.01 43.59
N SER A 12 -19.47 34.52 42.92
CA SER A 12 -19.45 34.61 41.46
C SER A 12 -19.19 33.24 40.78
N ILE A 13 -18.72 32.24 41.53
CA ILE A 13 -18.54 30.87 41.03
C ILE A 13 -19.81 30.02 41.21
N LEU A 14 -20.74 30.45 42.09
CA LEU A 14 -22.00 29.74 42.36
C LEU A 14 -23.20 30.23 41.56
N THR A 15 -23.02 31.20 40.63
CA THR A 15 -24.05 31.62 39.66
C THR A 15 -23.64 31.27 38.21
N PHE A 16 -22.82 30.26 38.01
CA PHE A 16 -22.92 29.56 36.75
C PHE A 16 -24.21 28.75 36.81
N GLN A 17 -25.29 29.38 36.36
CA GLN A 17 -26.47 28.67 35.93
C GLN A 17 -25.92 27.60 34.96
N SER A 18 -26.08 26.35 35.30
CA SER A 18 -26.04 25.27 34.38
C SER A 18 -27.03 25.64 33.28
N ILE A 19 -26.51 26.13 32.14
CA ILE A 19 -27.23 25.99 30.89
C ILE A 19 -27.33 24.46 30.81
N ILE A 20 -28.52 23.94 31.06
CA ILE A 20 -28.87 22.58 30.77
C ILE A 20 -28.72 22.53 29.23
N LEU A 21 -27.57 22.15 28.75
CA LEU A 21 -27.42 21.65 27.39
C LEU A 21 -28.44 20.53 27.32
N ALA A 22 -29.38 20.61 26.39
CA ALA A 22 -30.36 19.57 26.20
C ALA A 22 -29.59 18.36 25.68
N ASP A 23 -29.27 17.46 26.59
CA ASP A 23 -28.64 16.21 26.27
C ASP A 23 -29.61 15.37 25.43
N ASN A 24 -29.16 14.76 24.37
CA ASN A 24 -29.95 13.85 23.53
C ASN A 24 -30.69 12.79 24.36
N GLU A 25 -30.15 12.40 25.52
CA GLU A 25 -30.78 11.46 26.46
C GLU A 25 -32.22 11.88 26.82
N VAL A 26 -32.47 13.16 27.04
CA VAL A 26 -33.82 13.66 27.39
C VAL A 26 -34.81 13.42 26.26
N CYS A 27 -34.39 13.57 25.01
CA CYS A 27 -35.26 13.32 23.84
C CYS A 27 -35.46 11.82 23.67
N MET A 28 -34.45 11.02 23.90
CA MET A 28 -34.46 9.56 23.74
C MET A 28 -35.31 8.85 24.82
N ASP A 29 -35.55 9.48 25.99
CA ASP A 29 -36.48 8.94 26.99
C ASP A 29 -37.87 8.63 26.42
N CYS A 30 -38.31 9.39 25.41
CA CYS A 30 -39.58 9.14 24.71
C CYS A 30 -39.37 8.54 23.31
N HIS A 31 -38.40 9.08 22.55
CA HIS A 31 -38.22 8.72 21.14
C HIS A 31 -37.50 7.37 20.92
N SER A 32 -37.02 6.70 21.96
CA SER A 32 -36.56 5.31 21.93
C SER A 32 -37.69 4.27 22.05
N ASP A 33 -38.95 4.68 22.24
CA ASP A 33 -40.12 3.81 22.29
C ASP A 33 -40.60 3.50 20.85
N GLU A 34 -40.51 2.21 20.46
CA GLU A 34 -40.93 1.75 19.13
C GLU A 34 -42.44 1.92 18.88
N GLU A 35 -43.27 2.02 19.95
CA GLU A 35 -44.70 2.20 19.87
C GLU A 35 -45.12 3.69 19.77
N LEU A 36 -44.15 4.62 19.93
CA LEU A 36 -44.42 6.05 19.88
C LEU A 36 -44.78 6.48 18.45
N THR A 37 -46.04 6.90 18.29
CA THR A 37 -46.58 7.31 16.99
C THR A 37 -47.37 8.62 17.11
N THR A 38 -47.54 9.31 15.98
CA THR A 38 -48.44 10.46 15.85
C THR A 38 -49.27 10.32 14.59
N GLU A 39 -50.43 11.00 14.55
CA GLU A 39 -51.28 11.02 13.37
C GLU A 39 -51.04 12.29 12.54
N LYS A 40 -50.59 12.17 11.31
CA LYS A 40 -50.40 13.29 10.37
C LYS A 40 -51.23 13.06 9.10
N ARG A 41 -52.23 13.90 8.88
CA ARG A 41 -53.13 13.83 7.70
C ARG A 41 -53.83 12.44 7.55
N GLY A 42 -54.30 11.87 8.66
CA GLY A 42 -54.96 10.56 8.66
C GLY A 42 -54.05 9.36 8.42
N ARG A 43 -52.74 9.53 8.65
CA ARG A 43 -51.77 8.41 8.61
C ARG A 43 -50.98 8.43 9.91
N GLU A 44 -50.86 7.28 10.50
CA GLU A 44 -50.01 7.04 11.63
C GLU A 44 -48.52 7.09 11.19
N ILE A 45 -47.71 7.83 11.89
CA ILE A 45 -46.28 8.04 11.63
C ILE A 45 -45.53 7.67 12.90
N SER A 46 -44.57 6.77 12.81
CA SER A 46 -43.66 6.48 13.91
C SER A 46 -42.77 7.66 14.19
N LEU A 47 -42.59 7.93 15.47
CA LEU A 47 -41.64 8.93 16.00
C LEU A 47 -40.42 8.27 16.64
N PHE A 48 -40.33 6.96 16.52
CA PHE A 48 -39.20 6.18 17.02
C PHE A 48 -37.87 6.56 16.36
N VAL A 49 -36.84 6.71 17.17
CA VAL A 49 -35.46 6.91 16.76
C VAL A 49 -34.60 5.81 17.39
N ASP A 50 -33.98 4.98 16.56
CA ASP A 50 -33.05 3.97 17.03
C ASP A 50 -31.73 4.62 17.41
N GLU A 51 -31.41 4.60 18.70
CA GLU A 51 -30.20 5.19 19.27
C GLU A 51 -28.92 4.60 18.70
N ASN A 52 -28.88 3.28 18.45
CA ASN A 52 -27.71 2.62 17.89
C ASN A 52 -27.49 3.02 16.43
N ILE A 53 -28.57 3.16 15.66
CA ILE A 53 -28.50 3.62 14.29
C ILE A 53 -28.06 5.07 14.27
N PHE A 54 -28.70 5.95 15.05
CA PHE A 54 -28.33 7.36 15.11
C PHE A 54 -26.87 7.54 15.56
N GLY A 55 -26.43 6.84 16.60
CA GLY A 55 -25.05 6.85 17.09
C GLY A 55 -24.00 6.35 16.09
N SER A 56 -24.44 5.67 15.02
CA SER A 56 -23.57 5.23 13.92
C SER A 56 -23.56 6.18 12.71
N THR A 57 -24.35 7.26 12.75
CA THR A 57 -24.49 8.22 11.64
C THR A 57 -23.36 9.25 11.59
N VAL A 58 -23.32 10.03 10.51
CA VAL A 58 -22.40 11.17 10.38
C VAL A 58 -22.80 12.36 11.30
N HIS A 59 -23.98 12.30 11.91
CA HIS A 59 -24.51 13.29 12.83
C HIS A 59 -24.60 12.76 14.29
N ALA A 60 -23.90 11.67 14.61
CA ALA A 60 -23.91 11.05 15.93
C ALA A 60 -23.59 12.02 17.08
N ASP A 61 -22.69 12.98 16.82
CA ASP A 61 -22.25 14.00 17.79
C ASP A 61 -23.11 15.29 17.74
N THR A 62 -24.23 15.31 16.98
CA THR A 62 -25.11 16.48 16.83
C THR A 62 -26.25 16.38 17.84
N GLU A 63 -26.61 17.50 18.46
CA GLU A 63 -27.74 17.55 19.37
C GLU A 63 -29.07 17.53 18.59
N CYS A 64 -30.11 16.89 19.15
CA CYS A 64 -31.42 16.83 18.51
C CYS A 64 -31.99 18.23 18.21
N ILE A 65 -31.74 19.18 19.10
CA ILE A 65 -32.19 20.58 18.96
C ILE A 65 -31.48 21.34 17.84
N ASP A 66 -30.29 20.93 17.41
CA ASP A 66 -29.61 21.54 16.26
C ASP A 66 -30.41 21.33 14.95
N CYS A 67 -31.10 20.21 14.85
CA CYS A 67 -31.96 19.90 13.71
C CYS A 67 -33.43 20.27 13.98
N HIS A 68 -33.87 20.21 15.25
CA HIS A 68 -35.22 20.48 15.69
C HIS A 68 -35.28 21.69 16.67
N PRO A 69 -34.89 22.90 16.24
CA PRO A 69 -34.78 24.07 17.14
C PRO A 69 -36.10 24.54 17.71
N ASP A 70 -37.22 24.03 17.27
CA ASP A 70 -38.56 24.31 17.79
C ASP A 70 -39.12 23.21 18.72
N ALA A 71 -38.31 22.16 18.99
CA ALA A 71 -38.54 21.26 20.11
C ALA A 71 -38.13 22.03 21.41
N ASP A 72 -39.13 22.45 22.15
CA ASP A 72 -38.90 23.20 23.40
C ASP A 72 -38.48 22.24 24.51
N VAL A 73 -37.23 22.38 24.95
CA VAL A 73 -36.64 21.52 25.98
C VAL A 73 -37.05 21.91 27.41
N GLU A 74 -37.71 23.07 27.58
CA GLU A 74 -38.21 23.54 28.89
C GLU A 74 -39.66 23.10 29.15
N ASP A 75 -40.42 22.72 28.10
CA ASP A 75 -41.86 22.41 28.17
C ASP A 75 -42.14 21.02 27.51
N PHE A 76 -41.95 19.94 28.24
CA PHE A 76 -42.24 18.58 27.78
C PHE A 76 -43.70 18.20 28.16
N PRO A 77 -44.43 17.53 27.25
CA PRO A 77 -44.09 17.18 25.87
C PRO A 77 -44.11 18.43 24.95
N HIS A 78 -43.10 18.52 24.09
CA HIS A 78 -43.01 19.59 23.08
C HIS A 78 -44.22 19.57 22.13
N LYS A 79 -44.31 20.58 21.24
CA LYS A 79 -45.38 20.62 20.21
C LYS A 79 -45.37 19.36 19.35
N GLU A 80 -46.54 18.79 19.16
CA GLU A 80 -46.76 17.57 18.37
C GLU A 80 -46.26 17.65 16.92
N ILE A 81 -46.28 18.85 16.32
CA ILE A 81 -45.81 19.08 14.95
C ILE A 81 -44.66 20.09 14.96
N LEU A 82 -43.46 19.58 14.74
CA LEU A 82 -42.28 20.40 14.55
C LEU A 82 -42.18 20.90 13.10
N LYS A 83 -41.43 21.98 12.91
CA LYS A 83 -41.08 22.44 11.56
C LYS A 83 -40.23 21.40 10.84
N PRO A 84 -40.30 21.37 9.51
CA PRO A 84 -39.36 20.58 8.73
C PRO A 84 -37.93 21.02 9.01
N VAL A 85 -37.04 20.04 9.17
CA VAL A 85 -35.61 20.31 9.35
C VAL A 85 -35.06 21.03 8.12
N TYR A 86 -34.27 22.08 8.37
CA TYR A 86 -33.60 22.82 7.31
C TYR A 86 -32.09 22.53 7.32
N CYS A 87 -31.66 21.64 6.48
CA CYS A 87 -30.27 21.19 6.39
C CYS A 87 -29.29 22.29 5.95
N GLY A 88 -29.82 23.36 5.34
CA GLY A 88 -29.03 24.48 4.83
C GLY A 88 -28.34 25.35 5.90
N ASP A 89 -28.71 25.23 7.18
CA ASP A 89 -28.04 25.94 8.27
C ASP A 89 -26.59 25.48 8.44
N CYS A 90 -26.29 24.18 8.17
CA CYS A 90 -24.96 23.63 8.20
C CYS A 90 -24.42 23.28 6.79
N HIS A 91 -25.28 22.98 5.83
CA HIS A 91 -24.96 22.57 4.48
C HIS A 91 -25.40 23.60 3.42
N ASP A 92 -25.00 24.85 3.60
CA ASP A 92 -25.43 25.99 2.79
C ASP A 92 -25.13 25.83 1.30
N ASP A 93 -23.92 25.34 0.95
CA ASP A 93 -23.51 25.12 -0.44
C ASP A 93 -24.32 24.00 -1.12
N LYS A 94 -24.70 22.95 -0.39
CA LYS A 94 -25.53 21.86 -0.91
C LYS A 94 -26.98 22.32 -1.05
N GLN A 95 -27.46 23.08 -0.08
CA GLN A 95 -28.81 23.68 -0.11
C GLN A 95 -28.96 24.64 -1.31
N LEU A 96 -28.00 25.53 -1.53
CA LEU A 96 -28.00 26.44 -2.68
C LEU A 96 -28.05 25.67 -4.03
N ASN A 97 -27.25 24.63 -4.16
CA ASN A 97 -27.25 23.80 -5.37
C ASN A 97 -28.56 23.04 -5.54
N PHE A 98 -29.10 22.44 -4.47
CA PHE A 98 -30.40 21.78 -4.49
C PHE A 98 -31.51 22.73 -4.89
N ASP A 99 -31.56 23.91 -4.28
CA ASP A 99 -32.57 24.96 -4.53
C ASP A 99 -32.55 25.48 -5.97
N ALA A 100 -31.37 25.49 -6.60
CA ALA A 100 -31.19 25.87 -8.01
C ALA A 100 -31.54 24.71 -8.95
N GLY A 101 -31.50 23.46 -8.45
CA GLY A 101 -31.82 22.24 -9.20
C GLY A 101 -33.33 22.03 -9.39
N ILE A 102 -33.68 21.12 -10.32
CA ILE A 102 -35.08 20.82 -10.63
C ILE A 102 -35.84 20.26 -9.44
N HIS A 103 -35.21 19.43 -8.61
CA HIS A 103 -35.81 18.85 -7.42
C HIS A 103 -36.13 19.92 -6.38
N GLY A 104 -35.18 20.81 -6.09
CA GLY A 104 -35.42 21.91 -5.14
C GLY A 104 -36.45 22.92 -5.62
N GLN A 105 -36.46 23.23 -6.93
CA GLN A 105 -37.51 24.07 -7.51
C GLN A 105 -38.90 23.45 -7.38
N ALA A 106 -39.02 22.14 -7.66
CA ALA A 106 -40.25 21.37 -7.51
C ALA A 106 -40.68 21.32 -6.03
N PHE A 107 -39.74 21.12 -5.11
CA PHE A 107 -40.01 21.12 -3.67
C PHE A 107 -40.53 22.44 -3.16
N LYS A 108 -39.89 23.57 -3.56
CA LYS A 108 -40.36 24.94 -3.23
C LYS A 108 -41.78 25.23 -3.75
N GLN A 109 -42.12 24.66 -4.90
CA GLN A 109 -43.46 24.79 -5.49
C GLN A 109 -44.46 23.80 -4.88
N LYS A 110 -44.04 22.98 -3.90
CA LYS A 110 -44.88 21.94 -3.28
C LYS A 110 -45.44 20.97 -4.33
N ALA A 111 -44.67 20.70 -5.38
CA ALA A 111 -45.04 19.79 -6.44
C ALA A 111 -45.19 18.37 -5.89
N PRO A 112 -46.21 17.58 -6.33
CA PRO A 112 -46.36 16.20 -5.88
C PRO A 112 -45.11 15.38 -6.12
N TYR A 113 -44.72 14.58 -5.12
CA TYR A 113 -43.54 13.70 -5.20
C TYR A 113 -42.18 14.38 -5.40
N ALA A 114 -42.08 15.70 -5.18
CA ALA A 114 -40.82 16.42 -5.15
C ALA A 114 -39.98 15.93 -3.93
N PRO A 115 -38.78 15.39 -4.13
CA PRO A 115 -37.96 14.94 -3.02
C PRO A 115 -37.38 16.10 -2.23
N ASP A 116 -37.19 15.88 -0.93
CA ASP A 116 -36.34 16.75 -0.07
C ASP A 116 -34.98 16.05 0.21
N CYS A 117 -34.20 16.60 1.11
CA CYS A 117 -32.91 16.04 1.47
C CYS A 117 -33.05 14.64 2.10
N ALA A 118 -34.06 14.45 2.94
CA ALA A 118 -34.28 13.22 3.68
C ALA A 118 -34.70 12.05 2.78
N GLU A 119 -35.35 12.33 1.63
CA GLU A 119 -35.72 11.30 0.66
C GLU A 119 -34.49 10.62 0.03
N CYS A 120 -33.34 11.33 0.00
CA CYS A 120 -32.11 10.82 -0.58
C CYS A 120 -31.12 10.34 0.48
N HIS A 121 -31.04 11.03 1.62
CA HIS A 121 -30.01 10.80 2.63
C HIS A 121 -30.47 10.01 3.86
N GLY A 122 -31.78 9.85 4.04
CA GLY A 122 -32.38 9.34 5.28
C GLY A 122 -32.70 10.47 6.26
N LYS A 123 -33.13 10.12 7.45
CA LYS A 123 -33.50 11.07 8.53
C LYS A 123 -32.57 10.97 9.71
N HIS A 124 -32.82 9.99 10.59
CA HIS A 124 -31.98 9.71 11.76
C HIS A 124 -30.94 8.59 11.48
N ASP A 125 -30.87 8.12 10.24
CA ASP A 125 -30.00 7.05 9.74
C ASP A 125 -29.00 7.54 8.66
N ILE A 126 -28.67 8.84 8.69
CA ILE A 126 -27.84 9.49 7.66
C ILE A 126 -26.39 8.96 7.71
N GLN A 127 -26.02 8.15 6.74
CA GLN A 127 -24.69 7.57 6.61
C GLN A 127 -23.82 8.32 5.62
N SER A 128 -22.49 8.25 5.83
CA SER A 128 -21.53 8.76 4.85
C SER A 128 -21.75 8.13 3.48
N ALA A 129 -21.60 8.91 2.41
CA ALA A 129 -21.64 8.40 1.04
C ALA A 129 -20.54 7.36 0.74
N SER A 130 -19.53 7.23 1.59
CA SER A 130 -18.51 6.18 1.52
C SER A 130 -18.92 4.87 2.21
N ASN A 131 -19.99 4.90 3.03
CA ASN A 131 -20.52 3.72 3.69
C ASN A 131 -21.39 2.90 2.71
N PRO A 132 -21.11 1.61 2.48
CA PRO A 132 -21.92 0.74 1.59
C PRO A 132 -23.39 0.64 1.97
N GLN A 133 -23.75 0.91 3.22
CA GLN A 133 -25.12 0.93 3.73
C GLN A 133 -25.89 2.22 3.38
N SER A 134 -25.17 3.28 3.03
CA SER A 134 -25.77 4.57 2.70
C SER A 134 -26.59 4.50 1.41
N PRO A 135 -27.81 5.06 1.36
CA PRO A 135 -28.56 5.21 0.10
C PRO A 135 -27.80 6.02 -0.96
N THR A 136 -26.92 6.91 -0.51
CA THR A 136 -26.08 7.76 -1.38
C THR A 136 -24.71 7.13 -1.68
N TYR A 137 -24.45 5.89 -1.23
CA TYR A 137 -23.28 5.15 -1.65
C TYR A 137 -23.28 4.93 -3.16
N LYS A 138 -22.13 5.04 -3.79
CA LYS A 138 -22.02 5.04 -5.25
C LYS A 138 -22.77 3.90 -5.94
N MET A 139 -22.71 2.68 -5.38
CA MET A 139 -23.42 1.52 -5.94
C MET A 139 -24.93 1.55 -5.69
N GLN A 140 -25.42 2.33 -4.73
CA GLN A 140 -26.83 2.49 -4.41
C GLN A 140 -27.50 3.61 -5.22
N ILE A 141 -26.74 4.57 -5.74
CA ILE A 141 -27.23 5.74 -6.51
C ILE A 141 -28.22 5.33 -7.63
N PRO A 142 -27.95 4.33 -8.48
CA PRO A 142 -28.90 3.96 -9.52
C PRO A 142 -30.24 3.47 -8.98
N PHE A 143 -30.24 2.78 -7.85
CA PHE A 143 -31.48 2.29 -7.21
C PHE A 143 -32.21 3.45 -6.51
N LEU A 144 -31.50 4.35 -5.86
CA LEU A 144 -32.04 5.55 -5.25
C LEU A 144 -32.81 6.38 -6.28
N CYS A 145 -32.13 6.76 -7.37
CA CYS A 145 -32.75 7.53 -8.46
C CYS A 145 -33.85 6.71 -9.16
N GLY A 146 -33.59 5.43 -9.44
CA GLY A 146 -34.53 4.51 -10.10
C GLY A 146 -35.79 4.25 -9.29
N GLY A 147 -35.78 4.45 -7.98
CA GLY A 147 -36.96 4.37 -7.13
C GLY A 147 -38.12 5.26 -7.63
N CYS A 148 -37.77 6.45 -8.11
CA CYS A 148 -38.71 7.42 -8.66
C CYS A 148 -38.67 7.47 -10.20
N HIS A 149 -37.49 7.33 -10.82
CA HIS A 149 -37.30 7.44 -12.27
C HIS A 149 -37.39 6.07 -12.98
N ARG A 150 -38.45 5.36 -12.78
CA ARG A 150 -38.77 4.09 -13.45
C ARG A 150 -40.20 4.05 -13.98
N GLU A 151 -40.47 3.16 -14.92
CA GLU A 151 -41.81 2.95 -15.43
C GLU A 151 -42.76 2.56 -14.29
N GLY A 152 -43.95 3.18 -14.30
CA GLY A 152 -44.98 2.92 -13.29
C GLY A 152 -44.81 3.64 -11.96
N ALA A 153 -43.70 4.31 -11.72
CA ALA A 153 -43.52 5.16 -10.53
C ALA A 153 -44.49 6.35 -10.56
N PRO A 154 -44.95 6.84 -9.40
CA PRO A 154 -45.85 7.99 -9.32
C PRO A 154 -45.35 9.23 -10.04
N VAL A 155 -44.05 9.52 -9.93
CA VAL A 155 -43.39 10.62 -10.63
C VAL A 155 -43.53 10.51 -12.15
N ALA A 156 -43.28 9.33 -12.70
CA ALA A 156 -43.38 9.08 -14.13
C ALA A 156 -44.83 9.21 -14.68
N ARG A 157 -45.84 9.00 -13.81
CA ARG A 157 -47.26 9.16 -14.16
C ARG A 157 -47.72 10.62 -14.14
N VAL A 158 -47.19 11.40 -13.21
CA VAL A 158 -47.61 12.81 -13.00
C VAL A 158 -46.86 13.74 -13.94
N TYR A 159 -45.58 13.49 -14.16
CA TYR A 159 -44.71 14.30 -15.01
C TYR A 159 -44.42 13.53 -16.29
N ASN A 160 -44.53 14.19 -17.43
CA ASN A 160 -44.17 13.59 -18.73
C ASN A 160 -42.65 13.51 -18.86
N ILE A 161 -42.03 12.53 -18.16
CA ILE A 161 -40.63 12.25 -18.27
C ILE A 161 -40.37 11.56 -19.60
N SER A 162 -39.48 12.10 -20.42
CA SER A 162 -39.23 11.62 -21.78
C SER A 162 -38.60 10.21 -21.85
N GLU A 163 -38.04 9.72 -20.75
CA GLU A 163 -37.43 8.38 -20.63
C GLU A 163 -37.96 7.68 -19.40
N HIS A 164 -38.71 6.58 -19.60
CA HIS A 164 -39.43 5.91 -18.54
C HIS A 164 -38.67 4.77 -17.87
N ASN A 165 -37.70 4.16 -18.57
CA ASN A 165 -36.97 2.95 -18.12
C ASN A 165 -35.48 3.27 -17.85
N ILE A 166 -35.22 4.36 -17.13
CA ILE A 166 -33.84 4.87 -16.93
C ILE A 166 -32.99 3.85 -16.20
N LEU A 167 -33.51 3.21 -15.14
CA LEU A 167 -32.77 2.22 -14.37
C LEU A 167 -32.48 0.95 -15.20
N GLU A 168 -33.45 0.43 -15.91
CA GLU A 168 -33.34 -0.76 -16.77
C GLU A 168 -32.33 -0.47 -17.90
N ASN A 169 -32.47 0.68 -18.56
CA ASN A 169 -31.57 1.11 -19.61
C ASN A 169 -30.14 1.28 -19.09
N TYR A 170 -29.97 1.94 -17.94
CA TYR A 170 -28.67 2.08 -17.31
C TYR A 170 -28.08 0.72 -16.94
N SER A 171 -28.87 -0.18 -16.34
CA SER A 171 -28.37 -1.51 -15.92
C SER A 171 -27.84 -2.35 -17.09
N GLN A 172 -28.40 -2.16 -18.27
CA GLN A 172 -27.98 -2.81 -19.52
C GLN A 172 -26.89 -2.04 -20.26
N SER A 173 -26.53 -0.85 -19.83
CA SER A 173 -25.42 -0.07 -20.41
C SER A 173 -24.07 -0.61 -20.00
N MET A 174 -23.00 -0.20 -20.68
CA MET A 174 -21.63 -0.53 -20.27
C MET A 174 -21.29 -0.03 -18.85
N HIS A 175 -21.82 1.12 -18.46
CA HIS A 175 -21.65 1.65 -17.12
C HIS A 175 -22.39 0.78 -16.09
N GLY A 176 -23.64 0.46 -16.34
CA GLY A 176 -24.42 -0.41 -15.46
C GLY A 176 -23.87 -1.84 -15.39
N GLU A 177 -23.47 -2.43 -16.51
CA GLU A 177 -22.81 -3.74 -16.51
C GLU A 177 -21.49 -3.71 -15.75
N GLY A 178 -20.70 -2.66 -15.91
CA GLY A 178 -19.48 -2.43 -15.15
C GLY A 178 -19.73 -2.44 -13.65
N MET A 179 -20.80 -1.77 -13.23
CA MET A 179 -21.20 -1.70 -11.82
C MET A 179 -21.82 -3.01 -11.31
N PHE A 180 -22.92 -3.47 -11.91
CA PHE A 180 -23.74 -4.54 -11.35
C PHE A 180 -23.20 -5.95 -11.63
N LYS A 181 -22.54 -6.17 -12.78
CA LYS A 181 -21.98 -7.48 -13.13
C LYS A 181 -20.51 -7.62 -12.71
N LYS A 182 -19.76 -6.50 -12.68
CA LYS A 182 -18.31 -6.54 -12.44
C LYS A 182 -17.90 -5.88 -11.12
N GLY A 183 -18.83 -5.25 -10.38
CA GLY A 183 -18.56 -4.59 -9.11
C GLY A 183 -17.63 -3.36 -9.19
N LEU A 184 -17.53 -2.71 -10.34
CA LEU A 184 -16.61 -1.60 -10.58
C LEU A 184 -17.19 -0.29 -10.04
N THR A 185 -16.72 0.17 -8.88
CA THR A 185 -17.13 1.43 -8.27
C THR A 185 -16.64 2.67 -9.03
N VAL A 186 -15.67 2.52 -9.93
CA VAL A 186 -15.17 3.60 -10.80
C VAL A 186 -16.10 3.88 -11.99
N THR A 187 -17.09 3.03 -12.25
CA THR A 187 -18.05 3.19 -13.34
C THR A 187 -18.92 4.41 -13.09
N ALA A 188 -19.24 5.15 -14.14
CA ALA A 188 -20.11 6.32 -14.04
C ALA A 188 -21.53 5.95 -13.58
N THR A 189 -22.05 6.70 -12.63
CA THR A 189 -23.43 6.60 -12.11
C THR A 189 -24.25 7.81 -12.52
N CYS A 190 -25.49 7.87 -12.07
CA CYS A 190 -26.38 8.99 -12.37
C CYS A 190 -25.76 10.34 -11.97
N THR A 191 -25.17 10.41 -10.78
CA THR A 191 -24.60 11.64 -10.23
C THR A 191 -23.29 12.09 -10.91
N ASP A 192 -22.56 11.18 -11.52
CA ASP A 192 -21.35 11.51 -12.29
C ASP A 192 -21.70 12.29 -13.58
N CYS A 193 -22.89 12.05 -14.13
CA CYS A 193 -23.37 12.79 -15.31
C CYS A 193 -24.27 13.98 -14.93
N HIS A 194 -25.24 13.78 -14.01
CA HIS A 194 -26.25 14.77 -13.68
C HIS A 194 -25.90 15.68 -12.51
N ARG A 195 -24.76 15.43 -11.83
CA ARG A 195 -24.38 16.00 -10.51
C ARG A 195 -25.29 15.51 -9.38
N SER A 196 -24.93 15.81 -8.13
CA SER A 196 -25.65 15.29 -6.95
C SER A 196 -26.81 16.23 -6.56
N HIS A 197 -26.54 17.51 -6.34
CA HIS A 197 -27.51 18.46 -5.79
C HIS A 197 -28.01 19.46 -6.85
N LEU A 198 -27.15 19.89 -7.76
CA LEU A 198 -27.54 20.75 -8.88
C LEU A 198 -27.96 19.94 -10.09
N ILE A 199 -29.07 19.22 -9.98
CA ILE A 199 -29.64 18.42 -11.10
C ILE A 199 -30.48 19.33 -11.99
N LEU A 200 -30.03 19.56 -13.22
CA LEU A 200 -30.67 20.45 -14.16
C LEU A 200 -31.17 19.69 -15.41
N PRO A 201 -32.34 20.08 -15.96
CA PRO A 201 -32.81 19.55 -17.24
C PRO A 201 -31.80 19.77 -18.37
N ARG A 202 -31.76 18.86 -19.34
CA ARG A 202 -30.90 18.94 -20.52
C ARG A 202 -31.07 20.26 -21.32
N SER A 203 -32.25 20.87 -21.27
CA SER A 203 -32.55 22.14 -21.94
C SER A 203 -31.87 23.36 -21.33
N PHE A 204 -31.35 23.26 -20.13
CA PHE A 204 -30.68 24.36 -19.45
C PHE A 204 -29.21 24.43 -19.88
N ALA A 205 -28.74 25.62 -20.26
CA ALA A 205 -27.36 25.81 -20.73
C ALA A 205 -26.30 25.38 -19.68
N ASN A 206 -26.59 25.58 -18.39
CA ASN A 206 -25.69 25.22 -17.28
C ASN A 206 -25.81 23.77 -16.84
N SER A 207 -26.70 22.98 -17.45
CA SER A 207 -26.79 21.54 -17.16
C SER A 207 -25.53 20.82 -17.63
N SER A 208 -25.00 19.92 -16.78
CA SER A 208 -23.86 19.07 -17.15
C SER A 208 -24.15 18.16 -18.35
N VAL A 209 -25.43 17.83 -18.55
CA VAL A 209 -25.91 16.97 -19.66
C VAL A 209 -26.51 17.79 -20.82
N SER A 210 -26.39 19.12 -20.80
CA SER A 210 -26.78 19.95 -21.95
C SER A 210 -25.85 19.65 -23.15
N ARG A 211 -26.33 19.97 -24.37
CA ARG A 211 -25.54 19.78 -25.58
C ARG A 211 -24.18 20.47 -25.55
N GLN A 212 -24.10 21.59 -24.83
CA GLN A 212 -22.86 22.39 -24.73
C GLN A 212 -21.86 21.77 -23.73
N ASN A 213 -22.33 21.08 -22.69
CA ASN A 213 -21.48 20.61 -21.59
C ASN A 213 -21.28 19.09 -21.58
N VAL A 214 -22.10 18.32 -22.32
CA VAL A 214 -22.08 16.84 -22.24
C VAL A 214 -20.73 16.26 -22.67
N VAL A 215 -20.04 16.88 -23.61
CA VAL A 215 -18.70 16.45 -24.03
C VAL A 215 -17.73 16.54 -22.85
N ALA A 216 -17.68 17.68 -22.17
CA ALA A 216 -16.83 17.87 -20.98
C ALA A 216 -17.19 16.89 -19.86
N THR A 217 -18.48 16.61 -19.67
CA THR A 217 -18.96 15.62 -18.68
C THR A 217 -18.45 14.21 -19.00
N CYS A 218 -18.53 13.79 -20.26
CA CYS A 218 -17.99 12.49 -20.68
C CYS A 218 -16.44 12.44 -20.54
N MET A 219 -15.77 13.53 -20.86
CA MET A 219 -14.31 13.62 -20.79
C MET A 219 -13.74 13.55 -19.37
N ASN A 220 -14.52 13.75 -18.33
CA ASN A 220 -14.08 13.53 -16.95
C ASN A 220 -13.54 12.11 -16.72
N CYS A 221 -14.05 11.13 -17.47
CA CYS A 221 -13.62 9.73 -17.39
C CYS A 221 -13.03 9.24 -18.73
N HIS A 222 -13.55 9.75 -19.84
CA HIS A 222 -13.14 9.38 -21.20
C HIS A 222 -12.18 10.42 -21.79
N ALA A 223 -11.05 10.65 -21.09
CA ALA A 223 -10.04 11.60 -21.50
C ALA A 223 -9.58 11.33 -22.95
N ARG A 224 -9.52 12.40 -23.77
CA ARG A 224 -9.11 12.37 -25.18
C ARG A 224 -10.03 11.59 -26.15
N ILE A 225 -11.22 11.16 -25.72
CA ILE A 225 -12.16 10.54 -26.65
C ILE A 225 -12.57 11.50 -27.77
N GLU A 226 -12.59 12.79 -27.47
CA GLU A 226 -12.81 13.86 -28.43
C GLU A 226 -11.72 13.89 -29.51
N GLU A 227 -10.44 13.80 -29.13
CA GLU A 227 -9.32 13.75 -30.08
C GLU A 227 -9.40 12.51 -30.99
N VAL A 228 -9.83 11.36 -30.44
CA VAL A 228 -10.04 10.17 -31.27
C VAL A 228 -11.17 10.36 -32.26
N HIS A 229 -12.26 11.00 -31.86
CA HIS A 229 -13.35 11.32 -32.79
C HIS A 229 -12.96 12.38 -33.80
N LEU A 230 -12.17 13.38 -33.42
CA LEU A 230 -11.62 14.38 -34.35
C LEU A 230 -10.67 13.78 -35.38
N GLN A 231 -9.82 12.84 -34.99
CA GLN A 231 -8.97 12.09 -35.92
C GLN A 231 -9.77 11.25 -36.92
N ILE A 232 -10.97 10.76 -36.51
CA ILE A 232 -11.85 9.98 -37.37
C ILE A 232 -12.65 10.85 -38.31
N ILE A 233 -13.11 12.00 -37.84
CA ILE A 233 -13.90 12.96 -38.64
C ILE A 233 -12.97 13.82 -39.50
N ARG A 234 -11.64 13.75 -39.35
CA ARG A 234 -10.61 14.54 -40.02
C ARG A 234 -10.97 16.02 -40.14
N GLY A 235 -10.43 16.84 -39.26
CA GLY A 235 -10.29 18.27 -39.18
C GLY A 235 -11.08 19.23 -40.11
N GLU A 236 -11.34 18.84 -41.34
CA GLU A 236 -11.99 19.70 -42.35
C GLU A 236 -13.43 20.08 -42.02
N LEU A 237 -14.20 19.20 -41.35
CA LEU A 237 -15.58 19.50 -40.92
C LEU A 237 -15.63 20.34 -39.64
N TRP A 238 -14.64 20.19 -38.77
CA TRP A 238 -14.59 20.91 -37.52
C TRP A 238 -14.26 22.38 -37.69
N GLU A 239 -13.27 22.66 -38.51
CA GLU A 239 -12.87 24.05 -38.79
C GLU A 239 -13.93 24.81 -39.62
N ALA A 240 -14.65 24.10 -40.49
CA ALA A 240 -15.66 24.71 -41.35
C ALA A 240 -16.99 25.02 -40.64
N GLN A 241 -17.44 24.16 -39.71
CA GLN A 241 -18.71 24.32 -38.99
C GLN A 241 -18.69 23.72 -37.58
N PRO A 242 -18.14 24.39 -36.57
CA PRO A 242 -18.04 23.85 -35.23
C PRO A 242 -19.37 23.44 -34.58
N GLY A 243 -20.48 24.02 -34.97
CA GLY A 243 -21.84 23.69 -34.48
C GLY A 243 -22.49 22.48 -35.13
N ALA A 244 -21.93 21.96 -36.25
CA ALA A 244 -22.49 20.83 -37.00
C ALA A 244 -21.95 19.47 -36.50
N ILE A 245 -20.96 19.46 -35.56
CA ILE A 245 -20.37 18.23 -35.08
C ILE A 245 -21.29 17.53 -34.13
N PRO A 246 -21.53 16.21 -34.29
CA PRO A 246 -22.31 15.45 -33.33
C PRO A 246 -21.60 15.40 -31.99
N VAL A 247 -22.34 15.68 -30.92
CA VAL A 247 -21.87 15.44 -29.54
C VAL A 247 -22.07 13.97 -29.15
N CYS A 248 -21.44 13.51 -28.10
CA CYS A 248 -21.46 12.09 -27.68
C CYS A 248 -22.89 11.49 -27.67
N THR A 249 -23.87 12.27 -27.22
CA THR A 249 -25.28 11.85 -27.10
C THR A 249 -26.06 11.83 -28.43
N ASP A 250 -25.48 12.29 -29.50
CA ASP A 250 -26.12 12.16 -30.82
C ASP A 250 -25.91 10.76 -31.42
N CYS A 251 -24.81 10.08 -31.01
CA CYS A 251 -24.50 8.72 -31.45
C CYS A 251 -24.69 7.67 -30.35
N HIS A 252 -24.49 8.07 -29.08
CA HIS A 252 -24.62 7.20 -27.92
C HIS A 252 -25.88 7.58 -27.14
N LEU A 253 -26.82 6.65 -27.00
CA LEU A 253 -27.98 6.86 -26.14
C LEU A 253 -27.52 6.97 -24.68
N PRO A 254 -27.80 8.08 -23.98
CA PRO A 254 -27.18 8.38 -22.69
C PRO A 254 -27.33 7.29 -21.63
N HIS A 255 -28.53 6.72 -21.49
CA HIS A 255 -28.82 5.68 -20.50
C HIS A 255 -28.64 4.25 -21.06
N GLN A 256 -28.38 4.10 -22.37
CA GLN A 256 -28.20 2.81 -23.05
C GLN A 256 -26.84 2.75 -23.77
N VAL A 257 -25.81 3.43 -23.25
CA VAL A 257 -24.46 3.33 -23.80
C VAL A 257 -24.03 1.87 -23.79
N ARG A 258 -24.18 1.20 -24.93
CA ARG A 258 -23.69 -0.18 -25.12
C ARG A 258 -22.37 -0.13 -25.84
N SER A 259 -21.50 -1.10 -25.54
CA SER A 259 -20.56 -1.52 -26.56
C SER A 259 -21.46 -2.16 -27.63
N GLU A 260 -21.86 -1.40 -28.62
CA GLU A 260 -22.31 -2.07 -29.81
C GLU A 260 -21.23 -3.06 -30.17
N SER A 261 -21.61 -4.37 -30.22
CA SER A 261 -20.89 -5.29 -31.05
C SER A 261 -20.97 -4.68 -32.43
N VAL A 262 -19.98 -3.83 -32.74
CA VAL A 262 -19.80 -3.37 -34.11
C VAL A 262 -19.64 -4.67 -34.87
N ALA A 263 -20.69 -5.07 -35.57
CA ALA A 263 -20.63 -6.21 -36.46
C ALA A 263 -19.32 -6.00 -37.23
N LEU A 264 -18.37 -6.95 -37.04
CA LEU A 264 -17.02 -6.89 -37.62
C LEU A 264 -17.13 -6.12 -38.92
N ASN A 265 -16.64 -4.91 -38.93
CA ASN A 265 -16.84 -3.98 -40.06
C ASN A 265 -16.35 -4.71 -41.30
N ILE A 266 -16.98 -4.44 -42.44
CA ILE A 266 -16.55 -4.99 -43.75
C ILE A 266 -15.03 -4.93 -43.90
N THR A 267 -14.40 -3.89 -43.34
CA THR A 267 -12.96 -3.64 -43.23
C THR A 267 -12.23 -4.73 -42.43
N ASP A 268 -12.71 -5.15 -41.26
CA ASP A 268 -12.04 -6.14 -40.43
C ASP A 268 -12.11 -7.54 -41.07
N ARG A 269 -13.25 -7.84 -41.73
CA ARG A 269 -13.38 -9.07 -42.51
C ARG A 269 -12.38 -9.10 -43.68
N ALA A 270 -12.12 -7.95 -44.28
CA ALA A 270 -11.13 -7.83 -45.37
C ALA A 270 -9.70 -8.07 -44.83
N CYS A 271 -9.38 -7.56 -43.62
CA CYS A 271 -8.09 -7.79 -42.99
C CYS A 271 -7.93 -9.27 -42.60
N LEU A 272 -8.89 -9.84 -41.90
CA LEU A 272 -8.86 -11.22 -41.43
C LEU A 272 -8.82 -12.24 -42.56
N LYS A 273 -9.37 -11.94 -43.74
CA LYS A 273 -9.27 -12.81 -44.93
C LYS A 273 -7.82 -13.23 -45.24
N CYS A 274 -6.86 -12.40 -44.89
CA CYS A 274 -5.42 -12.70 -45.04
C CYS A 274 -4.78 -13.02 -43.69
N HIS A 275 -5.03 -12.20 -42.66
CA HIS A 275 -4.35 -12.31 -41.39
C HIS A 275 -4.80 -13.48 -40.48
N GLU A 276 -5.81 -14.26 -40.85
CA GLU A 276 -6.17 -15.54 -40.23
C GLU A 276 -5.36 -16.73 -40.80
N LYS A 277 -4.54 -16.52 -41.84
CA LYS A 277 -3.80 -17.60 -42.48
C LYS A 277 -2.43 -17.75 -41.85
N GLN A 278 -2.08 -19.00 -41.57
CA GLN A 278 -0.79 -19.34 -40.91
C GLN A 278 0.45 -19.00 -41.77
N ASP A 279 0.30 -18.90 -43.07
CA ASP A 279 1.38 -18.64 -44.04
C ASP A 279 1.67 -17.15 -44.24
N VAL A 280 0.92 -16.26 -43.58
CA VAL A 280 1.12 -14.80 -43.70
C VAL A 280 2.23 -14.35 -42.75
N HIS A 281 3.35 -13.99 -43.34
CA HIS A 281 4.52 -13.50 -42.63
C HIS A 281 5.21 -12.37 -43.42
N LYS A 282 6.06 -11.62 -42.73
CA LYS A 282 6.97 -10.64 -43.31
C LYS A 282 8.38 -10.81 -42.72
N THR A 283 9.38 -10.32 -43.45
CA THR A 283 10.74 -10.26 -42.93
C THR A 283 11.05 -8.84 -42.47
N VAL A 284 11.45 -8.68 -41.21
CA VAL A 284 11.87 -7.41 -40.61
C VAL A 284 13.26 -7.62 -40.03
N ASP A 285 14.22 -6.84 -40.46
CA ASP A 285 15.62 -6.93 -40.00
C ASP A 285 16.19 -8.36 -40.13
N GLY A 286 15.84 -9.09 -41.20
CA GLY A 286 16.28 -10.47 -41.44
C GLY A 286 15.54 -11.55 -40.65
N LYS A 287 14.60 -11.18 -39.79
CA LYS A 287 13.77 -12.12 -39.02
C LYS A 287 12.39 -12.26 -39.62
N VAL A 288 11.91 -13.51 -39.73
CA VAL A 288 10.55 -13.81 -40.16
C VAL A 288 9.58 -13.53 -39.04
N VAL A 289 8.66 -12.60 -39.23
CA VAL A 289 7.62 -12.24 -38.28
C VAL A 289 6.28 -12.73 -38.80
N SER A 290 5.56 -13.53 -38.02
CA SER A 290 4.20 -13.97 -38.34
C SER A 290 3.25 -12.77 -38.26
N LEU A 291 2.33 -12.69 -39.20
CA LEU A 291 1.26 -11.70 -39.24
C LEU A 291 -0.11 -12.36 -38.93
N LEU A 292 -0.09 -13.56 -38.41
CA LEU A 292 -1.29 -14.31 -38.02
C LEU A 292 -2.00 -13.62 -36.87
N VAL A 293 -3.28 -13.36 -37.02
CA VAL A 293 -4.18 -12.90 -35.97
C VAL A 293 -5.20 -14.02 -35.71
N LYS A 294 -5.18 -14.58 -34.52
CA LYS A 294 -6.10 -15.65 -34.12
C LYS A 294 -7.45 -15.05 -33.74
N LYS A 295 -8.53 -15.60 -34.28
CA LYS A 295 -9.89 -15.17 -33.93
C LYS A 295 -10.19 -15.35 -32.43
N GLU A 296 -9.68 -16.39 -31.85
CA GLU A 296 -9.84 -16.70 -30.43
C GLU A 296 -9.22 -15.60 -29.57
N ASP A 297 -8.02 -15.12 -29.92
CA ASP A 297 -7.33 -14.04 -29.21
C ASP A 297 -8.12 -12.73 -29.28
N LEU A 298 -8.71 -12.41 -30.44
CA LEU A 298 -9.57 -11.24 -30.60
C LEU A 298 -10.89 -11.40 -29.81
N ALA A 299 -11.50 -12.59 -29.84
CA ALA A 299 -12.77 -12.84 -29.14
C ALA A 299 -12.61 -12.72 -27.64
N ASP A 300 -11.48 -13.17 -27.08
CA ASP A 300 -11.16 -13.11 -25.66
C ASP A 300 -10.61 -11.73 -25.23
N SER A 301 -10.32 -10.84 -26.19
CA SER A 301 -9.76 -9.53 -25.91
C SER A 301 -10.80 -8.54 -25.37
N ARG A 302 -10.38 -7.67 -24.47
CA ARG A 302 -11.15 -6.49 -24.07
C ARG A 302 -11.39 -5.51 -25.22
N HIS A 303 -10.54 -5.58 -26.24
CA HIS A 303 -10.64 -4.78 -27.46
C HIS A 303 -11.40 -5.46 -28.59
N ARG A 304 -12.07 -6.60 -28.33
CA ARG A 304 -12.78 -7.40 -29.35
C ARG A 304 -13.76 -6.64 -30.26
N ASN A 305 -14.26 -5.50 -29.76
CA ASN A 305 -15.21 -4.64 -30.50
C ASN A 305 -14.54 -3.41 -31.14
N ILE A 306 -13.22 -3.30 -31.07
CA ILE A 306 -12.49 -2.17 -31.66
C ILE A 306 -12.02 -2.59 -33.06
N PRO A 307 -12.40 -1.84 -34.12
CA PRO A 307 -11.95 -2.14 -35.48
C PRO A 307 -10.43 -2.11 -35.62
N CYS A 308 -9.87 -3.02 -36.42
CA CYS A 308 -8.44 -3.13 -36.70
C CYS A 308 -7.77 -1.80 -37.02
N VAL A 309 -8.42 -0.98 -37.88
CA VAL A 309 -7.95 0.33 -38.32
C VAL A 309 -7.84 1.40 -37.21
N LYS A 310 -8.43 1.13 -36.05
CA LYS A 310 -8.30 2.02 -34.88
C LYS A 310 -6.96 1.87 -34.20
N CYS A 311 -6.46 0.66 -34.13
CA CYS A 311 -5.13 0.38 -33.62
C CYS A 311 -4.06 0.56 -34.70
N HIS A 312 -4.36 0.11 -35.95
CA HIS A 312 -3.51 0.19 -37.11
C HIS A 312 -3.93 1.35 -38.01
N SER A 313 -3.86 2.57 -37.48
CA SER A 313 -4.36 3.80 -38.18
C SER A 313 -3.56 4.20 -39.44
N ASP A 314 -2.34 3.70 -39.55
CA ASP A 314 -1.43 3.90 -40.67
C ASP A 314 -1.66 2.90 -41.82
N VAL A 315 -2.47 1.85 -41.58
CA VAL A 315 -2.78 0.82 -42.58
C VAL A 315 -4.11 1.10 -43.26
N LYS A 316 -4.10 1.20 -44.59
CA LYS A 316 -5.34 1.33 -45.40
C LYS A 316 -5.93 -0.04 -45.68
N PRO A 317 -7.27 -0.23 -45.58
CA PRO A 317 -7.92 -1.43 -46.05
C PRO A 317 -7.63 -1.69 -47.53
N GLY A 318 -7.34 -2.96 -47.86
CA GLY A 318 -7.05 -3.33 -49.26
C GLY A 318 -5.65 -2.98 -49.78
N HIS A 319 -4.68 -2.74 -48.87
CA HIS A 319 -3.28 -2.57 -49.25
C HIS A 319 -2.76 -3.75 -50.09
N LYS A 320 -1.89 -3.47 -51.06
CA LYS A 320 -1.27 -4.50 -51.93
C LYS A 320 -0.14 -5.21 -51.21
N ARG A 321 0.09 -6.48 -51.54
CA ARG A 321 1.27 -7.23 -51.08
C ARG A 321 2.55 -6.74 -51.81
N PRO A 322 3.73 -6.66 -51.14
CA PRO A 322 3.96 -6.95 -49.72
C PRO A 322 3.32 -5.92 -48.81
N CYS A 323 2.82 -6.36 -47.63
CA CYS A 323 2.20 -5.48 -46.66
C CYS A 323 3.19 -4.40 -46.21
N ILE A 324 2.77 -3.14 -46.23
CA ILE A 324 3.53 -2.05 -45.62
C ILE A 324 3.70 -2.38 -44.11
N THR A 325 4.87 -2.16 -43.56
CA THR A 325 5.09 -2.32 -42.14
C THR A 325 4.19 -1.35 -41.38
N ALA A 326 3.21 -1.86 -40.67
CA ALA A 326 2.42 -1.07 -39.75
C ALA A 326 3.33 -0.46 -38.67
N GLY A 327 3.13 0.80 -38.38
CA GLY A 327 3.80 1.46 -37.25
C GLY A 327 3.39 0.84 -35.90
N GLN A 328 4.08 1.25 -34.86
CA GLN A 328 3.73 0.85 -33.51
C GLN A 328 2.36 1.41 -33.14
N VAL A 329 1.51 0.56 -32.56
CA VAL A 329 0.16 0.97 -32.15
C VAL A 329 0.23 2.05 -31.08
N ASN A 330 -0.50 3.12 -31.28
CA ASN A 330 -0.58 4.23 -30.33
C ASN A 330 -1.75 4.01 -29.34
N CYS A 331 -1.44 3.44 -28.20
CA CYS A 331 -2.41 3.19 -27.13
C CYS A 331 -2.92 4.48 -26.46
N SER A 332 -2.14 5.60 -26.56
CA SER A 332 -2.49 6.88 -25.95
C SER A 332 -3.76 7.51 -26.54
N ALA A 333 -4.14 7.10 -27.72
CA ALA A 333 -5.37 7.57 -28.37
C ALA A 333 -6.63 7.27 -27.51
N CYS A 334 -6.60 6.18 -26.73
CA CYS A 334 -7.69 5.81 -25.82
C CYS A 334 -7.26 5.81 -24.33
N HIS A 335 -5.99 5.50 -24.06
CA HIS A 335 -5.42 5.38 -22.71
C HIS A 335 -4.47 6.54 -22.38
N ALA A 336 -4.95 7.79 -22.51
CA ALA A 336 -4.12 8.98 -22.42
C ALA A 336 -3.42 9.12 -21.04
N LYS A 337 -4.16 8.96 -19.93
CA LYS A 337 -3.61 9.09 -18.58
C LYS A 337 -2.56 8.02 -18.33
N ILE A 338 -2.87 6.77 -18.64
CA ILE A 338 -1.96 5.62 -18.46
C ILE A 338 -0.70 5.80 -19.31
N SER A 339 -0.85 6.27 -20.54
CA SER A 339 0.28 6.58 -21.43
C SER A 339 1.15 7.71 -20.89
N GLN A 340 0.54 8.74 -20.33
CA GLN A 340 1.28 9.83 -19.68
C GLN A 340 2.09 9.31 -18.48
N GLU A 341 1.50 8.47 -17.63
CA GLU A 341 2.19 7.82 -16.51
C GLU A 341 3.35 6.95 -17.01
N TYR A 342 3.11 6.16 -18.06
CA TYR A 342 4.14 5.31 -18.68
C TYR A 342 5.31 6.13 -19.22
N PHE A 343 5.05 7.18 -20.02
CA PHE A 343 6.12 8.01 -20.60
C PHE A 343 6.89 8.82 -19.54
N ALA A 344 6.31 9.09 -18.39
CA ALA A 344 6.98 9.69 -17.24
C ALA A 344 7.73 8.65 -16.37
N SER A 345 7.61 7.36 -16.66
CA SER A 345 8.29 6.29 -15.93
C SER A 345 9.70 6.04 -16.48
N GLY A 346 10.54 5.34 -15.70
CA GLY A 346 11.87 4.93 -16.17
C GLY A 346 11.82 4.08 -17.45
N HIS A 347 10.79 3.24 -17.64
CA HIS A 347 10.59 2.51 -18.87
C HIS A 347 10.28 3.45 -20.04
N GLY A 348 9.37 4.40 -19.85
CA GLY A 348 8.96 5.35 -20.87
C GLY A 348 10.08 6.31 -21.27
N GLU A 349 10.87 6.80 -20.34
CA GLU A 349 12.05 7.64 -20.61
C GLU A 349 13.03 6.94 -21.53
N HIS A 350 13.40 5.69 -21.21
CA HIS A 350 14.29 4.90 -22.06
C HIS A 350 13.66 4.52 -23.42
N PHE A 351 12.35 4.26 -23.44
CA PHE A 351 11.63 4.02 -24.68
C PHE A 351 11.71 5.24 -25.64
N MET A 352 11.56 6.44 -25.10
CA MET A 352 11.64 7.70 -25.89
C MET A 352 13.03 7.96 -26.46
N THR A 353 14.09 7.40 -25.87
CA THR A 353 15.45 7.44 -26.45
C THR A 353 15.67 6.45 -27.59
N GLY A 354 14.65 5.66 -27.94
CA GLY A 354 14.73 4.64 -28.99
C GLY A 354 15.34 3.30 -28.55
N ASN A 355 15.45 3.06 -27.25
CA ASN A 355 15.92 1.79 -26.71
C ASN A 355 14.89 0.69 -26.97
N LYS A 356 15.23 -0.31 -27.79
CA LYS A 356 14.36 -1.43 -28.18
C LYS A 356 14.29 -2.56 -27.14
N ASP A 357 15.15 -2.55 -26.14
CA ASP A 357 15.16 -3.58 -25.07
C ASP A 357 14.19 -3.22 -23.92
N VAL A 358 13.58 -2.02 -23.95
CA VAL A 358 12.61 -1.56 -22.96
C VAL A 358 11.19 -1.99 -23.35
N PRO A 359 10.38 -2.48 -22.38
CA PRO A 359 9.01 -2.92 -22.68
C PRO A 359 8.10 -1.75 -23.06
N TYR A 360 7.20 -1.98 -23.99
CA TYR A 360 6.09 -1.10 -24.33
C TYR A 360 4.76 -1.71 -23.90
N CYS A 361 3.65 -1.01 -24.08
CA CYS A 361 2.33 -1.42 -23.59
C CYS A 361 1.98 -2.87 -23.93
N VAL A 362 2.29 -3.31 -25.17
CA VAL A 362 1.98 -4.67 -25.65
C VAL A 362 2.84 -5.77 -25.02
N ASP A 363 4.03 -5.44 -24.55
CA ASP A 363 4.93 -6.42 -23.92
C ASP A 363 4.36 -6.89 -22.56
N CYS A 364 3.56 -6.04 -21.90
CA CYS A 364 2.91 -6.36 -20.63
C CYS A 364 1.47 -6.87 -20.81
N ASN A 365 0.71 -6.23 -21.72
CA ASN A 365 -0.73 -6.46 -21.81
C ASN A 365 -1.13 -7.39 -22.97
N GLY A 366 -0.17 -7.81 -23.80
CA GLY A 366 -0.42 -8.51 -25.05
C GLY A 366 -0.82 -7.57 -26.20
N ASP A 367 -0.86 -8.10 -27.39
CA ASP A 367 -1.18 -7.36 -28.63
C ASP A 367 -2.67 -7.48 -29.01
N HIS A 368 -3.11 -8.65 -29.48
CA HIS A 368 -4.48 -8.89 -29.91
C HIS A 368 -5.37 -9.50 -28.81
N LYS A 369 -4.78 -10.26 -27.86
CA LYS A 369 -5.45 -10.81 -26.70
C LYS A 369 -5.21 -9.94 -25.46
N VAL A 370 -5.67 -8.71 -25.48
CA VAL A 370 -5.59 -7.82 -24.31
C VAL A 370 -6.68 -8.19 -23.31
N GLN A 371 -6.29 -8.74 -22.17
CA GLN A 371 -7.20 -9.19 -21.13
C GLN A 371 -7.23 -8.22 -19.92
N SER A 372 -8.25 -8.34 -19.10
CA SER A 372 -8.31 -7.59 -17.85
C SER A 372 -7.29 -8.15 -16.85
N HIS A 373 -6.69 -7.28 -16.06
CA HIS A 373 -5.87 -7.69 -14.91
C HIS A 373 -6.62 -8.51 -13.86
N LEU A 374 -7.97 -8.63 -13.97
CA LEU A 374 -8.81 -9.45 -13.12
C LEU A 374 -9.05 -10.86 -13.70
N ASP A 375 -8.69 -11.08 -14.95
CA ASP A 375 -8.84 -12.37 -15.61
C ASP A 375 -7.62 -13.23 -15.26
N GLU A 376 -7.84 -14.45 -14.75
CA GLU A 376 -6.76 -15.35 -14.28
C GLU A 376 -5.76 -15.71 -15.39
N ASP A 377 -6.22 -15.75 -16.64
CA ASP A 377 -5.37 -16.02 -17.82
C ASP A 377 -4.62 -14.78 -18.34
N SER A 378 -4.82 -13.60 -17.71
CA SER A 378 -4.15 -12.37 -18.12
C SER A 378 -2.68 -12.37 -17.68
N PRO A 379 -1.73 -11.97 -18.53
CA PRO A 379 -0.34 -11.78 -18.10
C PRO A 379 -0.20 -10.68 -17.03
N THR A 380 -1.19 -9.80 -16.92
CA THR A 380 -1.26 -8.76 -15.88
C THR A 380 -2.15 -9.18 -14.70
N PHE A 381 -2.57 -10.44 -14.60
CA PHE A 381 -3.22 -10.95 -13.40
C PHE A 381 -2.24 -10.94 -12.23
N ARG A 382 -2.74 -10.70 -11.03
CA ARG A 382 -1.90 -10.42 -9.85
C ARG A 382 -0.83 -11.49 -9.60
N SER A 383 -1.14 -12.77 -9.77
CA SER A 383 -0.16 -13.85 -9.59
C SER A 383 0.91 -13.91 -10.69
N GLU A 384 0.60 -13.38 -11.88
CA GLU A 384 1.50 -13.43 -13.04
C GLU A 384 2.46 -12.23 -13.11
N ILE A 385 2.12 -11.11 -12.45
CA ILE A 385 2.94 -9.88 -12.45
C ILE A 385 4.42 -10.13 -12.07
N PRO A 386 4.75 -10.90 -11.02
CA PRO A 386 6.16 -11.13 -10.69
C PRO A 386 6.93 -11.84 -11.80
N LYS A 387 6.30 -12.80 -12.48
CA LYS A 387 6.89 -13.50 -13.62
C LYS A 387 7.04 -12.56 -14.82
N LEU A 388 6.00 -11.80 -15.13
CA LEU A 388 6.00 -10.79 -16.21
C LEU A 388 7.17 -9.81 -16.06
N CYS A 389 7.38 -9.27 -14.86
CA CYS A 389 8.51 -8.38 -14.58
C CYS A 389 9.84 -9.17 -14.64
N GLY A 390 9.85 -10.38 -14.09
CA GLY A 390 11.01 -11.26 -14.02
C GLY A 390 11.56 -11.67 -15.39
N ASP A 391 10.72 -11.80 -16.40
CA ASP A 391 11.16 -12.14 -17.76
C ASP A 391 12.20 -11.14 -18.31
N CYS A 392 12.19 -9.90 -17.81
CA CYS A 392 13.19 -8.89 -18.11
C CYS A 392 14.18 -8.64 -16.96
N HIS A 393 13.70 -8.62 -15.70
CA HIS A 393 14.47 -8.30 -14.49
C HIS A 393 15.09 -9.56 -13.85
N GLN A 394 15.93 -10.26 -14.63
CA GLN A 394 16.74 -11.41 -14.21
C GLN A 394 18.10 -11.39 -14.93
N GLU A 395 19.08 -12.15 -14.47
CA GLU A 395 20.46 -12.17 -15.01
C GLU A 395 20.54 -12.37 -16.52
N THR A 396 19.64 -13.16 -17.08
CA THR A 396 19.59 -13.48 -18.52
C THR A 396 18.59 -12.59 -19.27
N GLY A 397 17.89 -11.71 -18.58
CA GLY A 397 16.85 -10.86 -19.12
C GLY A 397 17.38 -9.63 -19.87
N LYS A 398 16.48 -8.91 -20.55
CA LYS A 398 16.82 -7.69 -21.27
C LYS A 398 17.37 -6.60 -20.36
N ALA A 399 16.85 -6.51 -19.13
CA ALA A 399 17.25 -5.51 -18.14
C ALA A 399 18.69 -5.71 -17.62
N ALA A 400 19.26 -6.92 -17.73
CA ALA A 400 20.63 -7.19 -17.31
C ALA A 400 21.68 -6.37 -18.06
N LYS A 401 21.35 -5.86 -19.25
CA LYS A 401 22.22 -5.00 -20.07
C LYS A 401 22.22 -3.53 -19.64
N ALA A 402 21.32 -3.13 -18.72
CA ALA A 402 21.05 -1.75 -18.39
C ALA A 402 21.76 -1.25 -17.10
N GLU A 403 22.80 -1.95 -16.62
CA GLU A 403 23.55 -1.60 -15.39
C GLU A 403 22.66 -1.28 -14.18
N LEU A 404 21.59 -2.06 -14.00
CA LEU A 404 20.69 -1.90 -12.86
C LEU A 404 21.35 -2.44 -11.58
N HIS A 405 21.15 -1.79 -10.46
CA HIS A 405 21.69 -2.19 -9.16
C HIS A 405 21.21 -3.57 -8.69
N GLU A 406 20.00 -3.97 -9.08
CA GLU A 406 19.41 -5.27 -8.71
C GLU A 406 18.94 -6.03 -9.96
N ILE A 407 19.83 -6.89 -10.45
CA ILE A 407 19.59 -7.67 -11.67
C ILE A 407 18.66 -8.87 -11.39
N ASN A 408 18.65 -9.40 -10.15
CA ASN A 408 17.93 -10.62 -9.77
C ASN A 408 16.64 -10.36 -8.98
N ALA A 409 15.99 -9.20 -9.15
CA ALA A 409 14.83 -8.81 -8.35
C ALA A 409 13.71 -9.87 -8.32
N PHE A 410 13.49 -10.60 -9.42
CA PHE A 410 12.50 -11.69 -9.46
C PHE A 410 12.92 -12.91 -8.63
N ALA A 411 14.17 -13.35 -8.71
CA ALA A 411 14.66 -14.50 -7.95
C ALA A 411 14.62 -14.19 -6.45
N ASP A 412 15.06 -12.98 -6.07
CA ASP A 412 15.06 -12.49 -4.70
C ASP A 412 13.63 -12.37 -4.16
N TYR A 413 12.73 -11.74 -4.90
CA TYR A 413 11.32 -11.68 -4.54
C TYR A 413 10.71 -13.08 -4.37
N SER A 414 11.02 -14.03 -5.26
CA SER A 414 10.44 -15.38 -5.21
C SER A 414 10.80 -16.15 -3.94
N THR A 415 11.95 -15.80 -3.32
CA THR A 415 12.40 -16.38 -2.04
C THR A 415 11.90 -15.60 -0.83
N SER A 416 11.37 -14.40 -1.03
CA SER A 416 10.85 -13.53 0.03
C SER A 416 9.58 -14.09 0.65
N ILE A 417 9.21 -13.55 1.83
CA ILE A 417 7.94 -13.90 2.49
C ILE A 417 6.73 -13.53 1.63
N HIS A 418 6.81 -12.42 0.87
CA HIS A 418 5.75 -11.99 -0.04
C HIS A 418 5.64 -12.93 -1.25
N GLY A 419 6.76 -13.23 -1.90
CA GLY A 419 6.80 -14.14 -3.04
C GLY A 419 6.37 -15.56 -2.67
N MET A 420 6.84 -16.09 -1.54
CA MET A 420 6.39 -17.39 -1.02
C MET A 420 4.91 -17.39 -0.62
N GLY A 421 4.44 -16.27 -0.07
CA GLY A 421 3.02 -16.08 0.25
C GLY A 421 2.15 -16.22 -1.00
N LEU A 422 2.54 -15.53 -2.08
CA LEU A 422 1.83 -15.59 -3.35
C LEU A 422 1.94 -16.97 -4.02
N THR A 423 3.18 -17.44 -4.27
CA THR A 423 3.42 -18.58 -5.15
C THR A 423 3.22 -19.95 -4.49
N LYS A 424 3.60 -20.08 -3.20
CA LYS A 424 3.51 -21.36 -2.47
C LYS A 424 2.24 -21.49 -1.66
N LYS A 425 1.69 -20.39 -1.16
CA LYS A 425 0.51 -20.39 -0.30
C LYS A 425 -0.76 -19.89 -1.02
N GLY A 426 -0.65 -19.38 -2.26
CA GLY A 426 -1.78 -18.87 -3.04
C GLY A 426 -2.42 -17.61 -2.44
N LEU A 427 -1.70 -16.85 -1.62
CA LEU A 427 -2.20 -15.66 -0.96
C LEU A 427 -2.17 -14.47 -1.92
N LEU A 428 -3.22 -14.25 -2.68
CA LEU A 428 -3.34 -13.10 -3.59
C LEU A 428 -3.11 -11.72 -2.92
N PRO A 429 -3.44 -11.49 -1.63
CA PRO A 429 -3.12 -10.24 -0.95
C PRO A 429 -1.62 -10.01 -0.68
N SER A 430 -0.75 -11.01 -0.89
CA SER A 430 0.70 -10.81 -0.75
C SER A 430 1.17 -9.70 -1.67
N ALA A 431 2.08 -8.84 -1.18
CA ALA A 431 2.62 -7.75 -1.98
C ALA A 431 3.35 -8.28 -3.23
N ILE A 432 3.12 -7.64 -4.36
CA ILE A 432 3.75 -7.92 -5.66
C ILE A 432 4.54 -6.69 -6.13
N CYS A 433 5.25 -6.81 -7.23
CA CYS A 433 6.12 -5.74 -7.76
C CYS A 433 5.38 -4.40 -7.87
N THR A 434 4.15 -4.40 -8.41
CA THR A 434 3.37 -3.18 -8.64
C THR A 434 2.80 -2.54 -7.37
N ASP A 435 2.74 -3.26 -6.26
CA ASP A 435 2.29 -2.68 -4.99
C ASP A 435 3.37 -1.75 -4.39
N CYS A 436 4.64 -1.99 -4.73
CA CYS A 436 5.75 -1.16 -4.29
C CYS A 436 6.16 -0.15 -5.37
N HIS A 437 6.26 -0.58 -6.64
CA HIS A 437 6.80 0.21 -7.74
C HIS A 437 5.75 0.97 -8.55
N ASN A 438 4.46 0.88 -8.21
CA ASN A 438 3.32 1.29 -9.03
C ASN A 438 3.20 0.45 -10.32
N THR A 439 2.15 0.73 -11.11
CA THR A 439 1.83 -0.08 -12.29
C THR A 439 2.38 0.54 -13.57
N HIS A 440 2.09 1.80 -13.84
CA HIS A 440 2.48 2.48 -15.06
C HIS A 440 3.53 3.58 -14.82
N LEU A 441 3.41 4.29 -13.70
CA LEU A 441 4.38 5.29 -13.26
C LEU A 441 5.47 4.61 -12.41
N ILE A 442 6.26 3.74 -13.04
CA ILE A 442 7.38 3.06 -12.39
C ILE A 442 8.59 3.99 -12.41
N LEU A 443 8.78 4.72 -11.32
CA LEU A 443 9.86 5.69 -11.19
C LEU A 443 11.11 5.05 -10.58
N ARG A 444 12.26 5.61 -10.93
CA ARG A 444 13.55 5.24 -10.32
C ARG A 444 13.56 5.59 -8.84
N SER A 445 14.32 4.87 -8.04
CA SER A 445 14.42 5.07 -6.58
C SER A 445 15.04 6.43 -6.20
N ASP A 446 15.83 7.04 -7.07
CA ASP A 446 16.41 8.38 -6.88
C ASP A 446 15.41 9.53 -7.14
N ASN A 447 14.27 9.26 -7.73
CA ASN A 447 13.22 10.26 -7.93
C ASN A 447 12.42 10.45 -6.63
N HIS A 448 12.34 11.66 -6.13
CA HIS A 448 11.65 12.00 -4.86
C HIS A 448 10.16 11.63 -4.82
N THR A 449 9.51 11.54 -5.98
CA THR A 449 8.08 11.15 -6.06
C THR A 449 7.88 9.64 -6.22
N SER A 450 8.98 8.88 -6.37
CA SER A 450 8.90 7.41 -6.47
C SER A 450 8.40 6.80 -5.18
N SER A 451 7.49 5.85 -5.25
CA SER A 451 7.03 5.06 -4.10
C SER A 451 8.14 4.25 -3.43
N VAL A 452 9.22 3.97 -4.16
CA VAL A 452 10.42 3.27 -3.66
C VAL A 452 11.61 4.22 -3.45
N ASN A 453 11.37 5.53 -3.44
CA ASN A 453 12.36 6.48 -2.94
C ASN A 453 12.55 6.28 -1.44
N HIS A 454 13.78 6.47 -0.93
CA HIS A 454 14.12 6.27 0.48
C HIS A 454 13.07 6.86 1.43
N ASN A 455 12.68 8.11 1.23
CA ASN A 455 11.74 8.82 2.10
C ASN A 455 10.29 8.30 1.98
N ASN A 456 9.93 7.65 0.89
CA ASN A 456 8.58 7.18 0.63
C ASN A 456 8.36 5.69 1.00
N ILE A 457 9.44 4.90 1.14
CA ILE A 457 9.35 3.47 1.48
C ILE A 457 8.53 3.20 2.74
N PRO A 458 8.68 3.95 3.85
CA PRO A 458 7.85 3.71 5.03
C PRO A 458 6.35 3.88 4.77
N ALA A 459 5.98 4.90 3.99
CA ALA A 459 4.60 5.14 3.57
C ALA A 459 4.09 4.00 2.66
N THR A 460 4.89 3.55 1.71
CA THR A 460 4.58 2.43 0.81
C THR A 460 4.33 1.13 1.59
N CYS A 461 5.21 0.80 2.53
CA CYS A 461 5.01 -0.36 3.40
C CYS A 461 3.75 -0.23 4.28
N SER A 462 3.43 0.99 4.70
CA SER A 462 2.29 1.27 5.58
C SER A 462 0.93 0.99 4.93
N THR A 463 0.86 0.89 3.61
CA THR A 463 -0.39 0.55 2.90
C THR A 463 -0.97 -0.78 3.38
N CYS A 464 -0.10 -1.74 3.74
CA CYS A 464 -0.46 -3.03 4.30
C CYS A 464 -0.03 -3.17 5.78
N HIS A 465 1.16 -2.67 6.16
CA HIS A 465 1.74 -2.79 7.50
C HIS A 465 1.47 -1.56 8.39
N ARG A 466 0.23 -1.08 8.40
CA ARG A 466 -0.17 0.15 9.08
C ARG A 466 0.13 0.15 10.59
N GLY A 467 -0.08 -0.99 11.27
CA GLY A 467 0.21 -1.12 12.70
C GLY A 467 1.71 -0.97 13.01
N ILE A 468 2.55 -1.59 12.20
CA ILE A 468 4.01 -1.49 12.32
C ILE A 468 4.49 -0.07 12.04
N TYR A 469 3.97 0.56 11.00
CA TYR A 469 4.28 1.95 10.70
C TYR A 469 3.94 2.89 11.85
N LYS A 470 2.78 2.71 12.49
CA LYS A 470 2.37 3.49 13.69
C LYS A 470 3.35 3.32 14.86
N GLU A 471 3.93 2.12 15.05
CA GLU A 471 4.97 1.93 16.06
C GLU A 471 6.31 2.55 15.61
N PHE A 472 6.67 2.42 14.33
CA PHE A 472 7.89 2.99 13.78
C PHE A 472 7.92 4.53 13.89
N THR A 473 6.78 5.22 13.71
CA THR A 473 6.71 6.68 13.86
C THR A 473 7.01 7.19 15.28
N LYS A 474 7.04 6.31 16.28
CA LYS A 474 7.45 6.64 17.66
C LYS A 474 8.95 6.45 17.90
N SER A 475 9.64 5.79 16.98
CA SER A 475 11.05 5.43 17.10
C SER A 475 11.98 6.63 16.94
N ILE A 476 13.14 6.56 17.56
CA ILE A 476 14.26 7.52 17.30
C ILE A 476 14.79 7.41 15.86
N HIS A 477 14.46 6.34 15.14
CA HIS A 477 14.79 6.14 13.73
C HIS A 477 13.79 6.81 12.77
N PHE A 478 12.74 7.43 13.28
CA PHE A 478 11.79 8.18 12.49
C PHE A 478 11.96 9.69 12.69
N SER A 479 11.95 10.45 11.61
CA SER A 479 11.93 11.92 11.65
C SER A 479 10.99 12.45 10.58
N VAL A 480 10.35 13.57 10.86
CA VAL A 480 9.59 14.35 9.88
C VAL A 480 10.44 15.45 9.23
N ASP A 481 11.67 15.61 9.68
CA ASP A 481 12.64 16.58 9.16
C ASP A 481 13.43 15.90 8.03
N GLN A 482 13.22 16.33 6.80
CA GLN A 482 13.78 15.70 5.58
C GLN A 482 15.32 15.61 5.62
N GLU A 483 16.02 16.62 6.17
CA GLU A 483 17.49 16.57 6.26
C GLU A 483 18.00 15.49 7.24
N LYS A 484 17.19 15.16 8.24
CA LYS A 484 17.47 14.07 9.19
C LYS A 484 17.00 12.73 8.69
N GLU A 485 15.87 12.69 7.98
CA GLU A 485 15.27 11.48 7.46
C GLU A 485 16.20 10.74 6.50
N GLU A 486 16.92 11.43 5.62
CA GLU A 486 17.91 10.85 4.70
C GLU A 486 19.05 10.08 5.39
N LYS A 487 19.28 10.32 6.68
CA LYS A 487 20.34 9.67 7.47
C LYS A 487 19.83 8.57 8.40
N LEU A 488 18.52 8.44 8.53
CA LEU A 488 17.92 7.47 9.41
C LEU A 488 17.52 6.20 8.65
N PRO A 489 17.63 5.01 9.29
CA PRO A 489 17.28 3.78 8.63
C PRO A 489 15.78 3.67 8.39
N ILE A 490 15.42 3.14 7.23
CA ILE A 490 14.05 2.85 6.81
C ILE A 490 13.77 1.35 6.82
N CYS A 491 12.53 0.96 6.47
CA CYS A 491 12.10 -0.44 6.52
C CYS A 491 13.01 -1.38 5.73
N SER A 492 13.41 -1.01 4.52
CA SER A 492 14.23 -1.85 3.62
C SER A 492 15.68 -2.03 4.08
N GLU A 493 16.20 -1.15 4.93
CA GLU A 493 17.56 -1.26 5.46
C GLU A 493 17.64 -2.29 6.60
N CYS A 494 16.51 -2.54 7.28
CA CYS A 494 16.42 -3.59 8.28
C CYS A 494 15.88 -4.91 7.72
N HIS A 495 14.96 -4.84 6.73
CA HIS A 495 14.25 -6.01 6.20
C HIS A 495 14.67 -6.42 4.80
N SER A 496 15.61 -5.69 4.17
CA SER A 496 15.91 -5.77 2.73
C SER A 496 14.72 -5.35 1.85
N SER A 497 14.93 -5.24 0.53
CA SER A 497 13.90 -4.81 -0.42
C SER A 497 13.19 -6.00 -1.05
N HIS A 498 13.93 -6.84 -1.77
CA HIS A 498 13.37 -7.96 -2.51
C HIS A 498 13.50 -9.31 -1.79
N THR A 499 14.46 -9.46 -0.86
CA THR A 499 14.69 -10.71 -0.10
C THR A 499 14.07 -10.71 1.29
N ILE A 500 12.96 -9.99 1.50
CA ILE A 500 12.29 -9.87 2.80
C ILE A 500 12.02 -11.25 3.39
N SER A 501 12.68 -11.58 4.49
CA SER A 501 12.59 -12.89 5.13
C SER A 501 11.49 -12.93 6.19
N ALA A 502 10.93 -14.12 6.46
CA ALA A 502 9.99 -14.31 7.56
C ALA A 502 10.69 -14.12 8.89
N VAL A 503 10.07 -13.35 9.80
CA VAL A 503 10.61 -12.99 11.11
C VAL A 503 10.94 -14.21 11.98
N ALA A 504 10.24 -15.32 11.78
CA ALA A 504 10.45 -16.58 12.51
C ALA A 504 11.60 -17.45 11.98
N GLN A 505 12.30 -17.03 10.92
CA GLN A 505 13.42 -17.78 10.37
C GLN A 505 14.75 -17.37 11.05
N ASP A 506 15.56 -18.34 11.40
CA ASP A 506 16.89 -18.11 12.01
C ASP A 506 17.75 -17.15 11.16
N LYS A 507 17.68 -17.29 9.84
CA LYS A 507 18.38 -16.41 8.90
C LYS A 507 18.01 -14.93 9.07
N PHE A 508 16.72 -14.62 9.27
CA PHE A 508 16.26 -13.26 9.50
C PHE A 508 16.85 -12.66 10.78
N VAL A 509 16.87 -13.47 11.83
CA VAL A 509 17.39 -13.07 13.14
C VAL A 509 18.86 -12.69 13.07
N TYR A 510 19.68 -13.46 12.35
CA TYR A 510 21.10 -13.14 12.11
C TYR A 510 21.25 -11.85 11.30
N GLN A 511 20.51 -11.71 10.21
CA GLN A 511 20.55 -10.53 9.33
C GLN A 511 20.25 -9.24 10.08
N VAL A 512 19.19 -9.20 10.90
CA VAL A 512 18.81 -7.98 11.63
C VAL A 512 19.88 -7.56 12.63
N THR A 513 20.52 -8.49 13.33
CA THR A 513 21.60 -8.14 14.26
C THR A 513 22.81 -7.57 13.54
N GLU A 514 23.17 -8.11 12.38
CA GLU A 514 24.23 -7.57 11.51
C GLU A 514 23.87 -6.19 10.98
N GLN A 515 22.62 -5.97 10.60
CA GLN A 515 22.14 -4.69 10.09
C GLN A 515 22.17 -3.58 11.15
N CYS A 516 21.81 -3.88 12.41
CA CYS A 516 22.03 -2.92 13.49
C CYS A 516 23.51 -2.51 13.58
N GLY A 517 24.41 -3.48 13.44
CA GLY A 517 25.86 -3.28 13.49
C GLY A 517 26.44 -2.47 12.33
N SER A 518 25.75 -2.38 11.18
CA SER A 518 26.21 -1.60 10.04
C SER A 518 26.30 -0.11 10.35
N CYS A 519 25.35 0.41 11.15
CA CYS A 519 25.33 1.80 11.62
C CYS A 519 25.89 1.92 13.07
N HIS A 520 25.59 0.94 13.94
CA HIS A 520 25.99 0.93 15.35
C HIS A 520 27.18 0.00 15.60
N LYS A 521 28.28 0.19 14.86
CA LYS A 521 29.41 -0.73 14.85
C LYS A 521 30.00 -0.99 16.24
N ASP A 522 30.31 0.07 16.99
CA ASP A 522 30.92 -0.07 18.32
C ASP A 522 30.00 -0.78 19.33
N LEU A 523 28.68 -0.55 19.20
CA LEU A 523 27.68 -1.21 20.04
C LEU A 523 27.53 -2.68 19.67
N ALA A 524 27.58 -3.02 18.38
CA ALA A 524 27.55 -4.40 17.93
C ALA A 524 28.82 -5.15 18.36
N GLU A 525 30.01 -4.56 18.22
CA GLU A 525 31.28 -5.15 18.70
C GLU A 525 31.19 -5.41 20.22
N SER A 526 30.74 -4.44 21.01
CA SER A 526 30.58 -4.61 22.46
C SER A 526 29.52 -5.69 22.81
N TYR A 527 28.44 -5.79 22.04
CA TYR A 527 27.44 -6.84 22.21
C TYR A 527 28.02 -8.24 21.98
N PHE A 528 28.81 -8.44 20.93
CA PHE A 528 29.46 -9.73 20.64
C PHE A 528 30.53 -10.14 21.69
N GLU A 529 31.01 -9.22 22.49
CA GLU A 529 31.87 -9.52 23.64
C GLU A 529 31.07 -10.04 24.85
N THR A 530 29.76 -9.80 24.91
CA THR A 530 28.88 -10.28 26.02
C THR A 530 28.58 -11.76 25.92
N MET A 531 28.02 -12.33 27.01
CA MET A 531 27.54 -13.72 27.02
C MET A 531 26.40 -13.93 26.00
N HIS A 532 25.50 -12.95 25.86
CA HIS A 532 24.41 -13.02 24.87
C HIS A 532 24.98 -13.06 23.45
N GLY A 533 25.89 -12.17 23.11
CA GLY A 533 26.51 -12.13 21.79
C GLY A 533 27.35 -13.35 21.47
N LYS A 534 28.10 -13.88 22.44
CA LYS A 534 28.89 -15.12 22.27
C LYS A 534 27.99 -16.33 22.10
N ALA A 535 26.96 -16.48 22.92
CA ALA A 535 25.99 -17.55 22.76
C ALA A 535 25.30 -17.51 21.40
N TYR A 536 24.92 -16.30 20.98
CA TYR A 536 24.32 -16.04 19.66
C TYR A 536 25.28 -16.42 18.51
N SER A 537 26.57 -15.98 18.57
CA SER A 537 27.58 -16.31 17.57
C SER A 537 27.86 -17.81 17.45
N LEU A 538 27.64 -18.56 18.54
CA LEU A 538 27.75 -20.01 18.57
C LEU A 538 26.49 -20.76 18.12
N GLY A 539 25.48 -20.03 17.62
CA GLY A 539 24.26 -20.59 17.05
C GLY A 539 23.10 -20.74 18.04
N TYR A 540 23.19 -20.20 19.26
CA TYR A 540 22.08 -20.21 20.22
C TYR A 540 21.11 -19.05 19.90
N VAL A 541 20.16 -19.30 19.02
CA VAL A 541 19.21 -18.28 18.50
C VAL A 541 18.27 -17.70 19.58
N GLN A 542 18.13 -18.36 20.74
CA GLN A 542 17.32 -17.86 21.86
C GLN A 542 18.08 -16.86 22.74
N ALA A 543 19.39 -16.65 22.50
CA ALA A 543 20.13 -15.59 23.17
C ALA A 543 19.50 -14.24 22.86
N ALA A 544 19.42 -13.36 23.86
CA ALA A 544 18.86 -12.02 23.68
C ALA A 544 19.65 -11.21 22.64
N LYS A 545 18.93 -10.62 21.70
CA LYS A 545 19.46 -9.79 20.60
C LYS A 545 19.19 -8.30 20.85
N CYS A 546 19.72 -7.44 20.02
CA CYS A 546 19.49 -6.00 20.12
C CYS A 546 18.00 -5.67 20.23
N SER A 547 17.15 -6.27 19.38
CA SER A 547 15.72 -6.05 19.34
C SER A 547 14.96 -6.54 20.56
N ASP A 548 15.47 -7.55 21.27
CA ASP A 548 14.81 -8.08 22.47
C ASP A 548 14.89 -7.07 23.61
N CYS A 549 16.00 -6.35 23.71
CA CYS A 549 16.21 -5.31 24.72
C CYS A 549 15.67 -3.95 24.27
N HIS A 550 15.97 -3.51 23.04
CA HIS A 550 15.65 -2.16 22.56
C HIS A 550 14.28 -2.03 21.89
N GLY A 551 13.61 -3.15 21.59
CA GLY A 551 12.46 -3.18 20.71
C GLY A 551 12.87 -3.26 19.23
N ALA A 552 11.90 -3.49 18.34
CA ALA A 552 12.16 -3.68 16.92
C ALA A 552 11.76 -2.44 16.09
N HIS A 553 10.54 -1.95 16.25
CA HIS A 553 10.02 -0.85 15.44
C HIS A 553 9.86 0.45 16.22
N ASN A 554 9.64 0.39 17.54
CA ASN A 554 9.52 1.53 18.42
C ASN A 554 10.76 1.69 19.31
N ILE A 555 11.93 1.76 18.70
CA ILE A 555 13.19 1.93 19.42
C ILE A 555 13.23 3.35 19.99
N LEU A 556 13.25 3.45 21.32
CA LEU A 556 13.18 4.72 22.04
C LEU A 556 14.54 5.06 22.67
N ASN A 557 14.78 6.36 22.87
CA ASN A 557 15.95 6.82 23.61
C ASN A 557 15.94 6.21 25.01
N VAL A 558 17.11 5.87 25.56
CA VAL A 558 17.26 5.30 26.91
C VAL A 558 16.62 6.17 27.99
N ASN A 559 16.56 7.49 27.79
CA ASN A 559 15.96 8.44 28.73
C ASN A 559 14.43 8.59 28.55
N ASP A 560 13.84 7.97 27.54
CA ASP A 560 12.40 8.00 27.37
C ASP A 560 11.74 7.10 28.41
N PRO A 561 10.70 7.57 29.14
CA PRO A 561 10.00 6.76 30.15
C PRO A 561 9.43 5.46 29.62
N ASN A 562 9.09 5.41 28.31
CA ASN A 562 8.53 4.22 27.66
C ASN A 562 9.61 3.30 27.05
N SER A 563 10.88 3.68 27.11
CA SER A 563 11.96 2.85 26.61
C SER A 563 12.08 1.55 27.39
N LYS A 564 12.17 0.42 26.70
CA LYS A 564 12.39 -0.90 27.30
C LYS A 564 13.68 -0.97 28.11
N VAL A 565 14.71 -0.23 27.69
CA VAL A 565 16.02 -0.15 28.36
C VAL A 565 16.14 1.08 29.26
N GLY A 566 15.06 1.86 29.40
CA GLY A 566 14.98 2.95 30.36
C GLY A 566 15.03 2.45 31.80
N PHE A 567 15.53 3.29 32.71
CA PHE A 567 15.73 2.93 34.11
C PHE A 567 14.49 2.30 34.78
N GLN A 568 13.29 2.76 34.39
CA GLN A 568 12.02 2.28 34.95
C GLN A 568 11.59 0.90 34.43
N ASN A 569 12.00 0.51 33.22
CA ASN A 569 11.48 -0.66 32.51
C ASN A 569 12.55 -1.76 32.30
N VAL A 570 13.83 -1.46 32.51
CA VAL A 570 14.93 -2.38 32.21
C VAL A 570 14.85 -3.68 33.02
N VAL A 571 14.36 -3.64 34.25
CA VAL A 571 14.17 -4.84 35.10
C VAL A 571 13.14 -5.75 34.46
N GLU A 572 11.99 -5.22 34.07
CA GLU A 572 10.92 -5.97 33.41
C GLU A 572 11.40 -6.55 32.06
N THR A 573 12.18 -5.79 31.30
CA THR A 573 12.79 -6.26 30.05
C THR A 573 13.72 -7.44 30.30
N CYS A 574 14.56 -7.40 31.33
CA CYS A 574 15.39 -8.53 31.71
C CYS A 574 14.55 -9.74 32.18
N GLN A 575 13.46 -9.51 32.90
CA GLN A 575 12.57 -10.56 33.44
C GLN A 575 11.86 -11.35 32.35
N GLN A 576 11.77 -10.85 31.11
CA GLN A 576 11.19 -11.62 29.99
C GLN A 576 11.92 -12.95 29.75
N CYS A 577 13.22 -12.99 30.06
CA CYS A 577 14.04 -14.20 29.94
C CYS A 577 14.61 -14.66 31.30
N HIS A 578 14.88 -13.74 32.23
CA HIS A 578 15.49 -13.98 33.52
C HIS A 578 14.47 -13.71 34.64
N ALA A 579 13.62 -14.68 34.96
CA ALA A 579 12.47 -14.53 35.87
C ALA A 579 12.81 -13.88 37.25
N ASN A 580 14.05 -14.00 37.73
CA ASN A 580 14.49 -13.44 39.01
C ASN A 580 15.35 -12.17 38.86
N ALA A 581 15.35 -11.54 37.67
CA ALA A 581 16.09 -10.32 37.46
C ALA A 581 15.57 -9.21 38.41
N ASN A 582 16.49 -8.46 38.99
CA ASN A 582 16.23 -7.32 39.85
C ASN A 582 17.12 -6.13 39.43
N GLU A 583 17.05 -5.00 40.12
CA GLU A 583 17.81 -3.81 39.81
C GLU A 583 19.33 -4.03 39.73
N ARG A 584 19.87 -4.89 40.62
CA ARG A 584 21.31 -5.23 40.60
C ARG A 584 21.66 -6.04 39.33
N PHE A 585 20.78 -6.96 38.95
CA PHE A 585 20.96 -7.72 37.71
C PHE A 585 20.86 -6.82 36.50
N ALA A 586 19.89 -5.95 36.46
CA ALA A 586 19.67 -4.99 35.36
C ALA A 586 20.76 -3.89 35.29
N GLY A 587 21.52 -3.68 36.37
CA GLY A 587 22.68 -2.80 36.41
C GLY A 587 23.92 -3.31 35.65
N TYR A 588 23.83 -4.51 35.03
CA TYR A 588 24.89 -5.04 34.19
C TYR A 588 25.11 -4.13 32.96
N LEU A 589 26.39 -3.78 32.72
CA LEU A 589 26.77 -2.90 31.63
C LEU A 589 26.86 -3.69 30.30
N THR A 590 25.75 -3.81 29.61
CA THR A 590 25.59 -4.63 28.40
C THR A 590 26.47 -4.20 27.22
N HIS A 591 26.92 -2.95 27.18
CA HIS A 591 27.79 -2.39 26.13
C HIS A 591 29.16 -1.94 26.68
N ALA A 592 29.59 -2.47 27.82
CA ALA A 592 30.93 -2.19 28.32
C ALA A 592 31.97 -2.90 27.46
N THR A 593 32.94 -2.16 26.98
CA THR A 593 34.03 -2.68 26.17
C THR A 593 35.40 -2.26 26.77
N HIS A 594 36.38 -3.13 26.63
CA HIS A 594 37.75 -2.84 27.00
C HIS A 594 38.49 -1.96 25.97
N HIS A 595 37.84 -1.59 24.88
CA HIS A 595 38.43 -0.70 23.85
C HIS A 595 38.24 0.78 24.16
N ASP A 596 37.22 1.16 24.93
CA ASP A 596 36.92 2.57 25.24
C ASP A 596 37.60 3.00 26.57
N LYS A 597 38.74 3.63 26.41
CA LYS A 597 39.53 4.18 27.54
C LYS A 597 38.80 5.32 28.28
N VAL A 598 37.96 6.09 27.57
CA VAL A 598 37.34 7.28 28.15
C VAL A 598 36.11 6.89 28.97
N LYS A 599 35.25 6.03 28.42
CA LYS A 599 34.01 5.63 29.07
C LYS A 599 34.23 4.53 30.11
N TYR A 600 35.17 3.58 29.88
CA TYR A 600 35.46 2.44 30.74
C TYR A 600 36.93 2.30 31.11
N PRO A 601 37.53 3.29 31.77
CA PRO A 601 39.01 3.33 32.03
C PRO A 601 39.48 2.12 32.84
N ILE A 602 38.73 1.71 33.86
CA ILE A 602 39.12 0.56 34.71
C ILE A 602 39.17 -0.71 33.85
N LEU A 603 38.14 -0.97 33.01
CA LEU A 603 38.09 -2.15 32.17
C LEU A 603 39.25 -2.16 31.14
N TYR A 604 39.51 -1.01 30.52
CA TYR A 604 40.63 -0.82 29.59
C TYR A 604 41.95 -1.16 30.20
N TYR A 605 42.28 -0.52 31.33
CA TYR A 605 43.60 -0.75 31.99
C TYR A 605 43.73 -2.16 32.55
N THR A 606 42.67 -2.75 33.10
CA THR A 606 42.69 -4.10 33.59
C THR A 606 42.96 -5.10 32.46
N TYR A 607 42.22 -4.97 31.34
CA TYR A 607 42.42 -5.83 30.15
C TYR A 607 43.85 -5.75 29.65
N TRP A 608 44.38 -4.55 29.41
CA TRP A 608 45.73 -4.40 28.88
C TRP A 608 46.78 -4.85 29.87
N SER A 609 46.65 -4.60 31.16
CA SER A 609 47.57 -5.10 32.17
C SER A 609 47.66 -6.61 32.23
N MET A 610 46.48 -7.26 32.16
CA MET A 610 46.40 -8.73 32.12
C MET A 610 46.95 -9.30 30.83
N THR A 611 46.67 -8.67 29.68
CA THR A 611 47.20 -9.07 28.38
C THR A 611 48.74 -8.92 28.34
N ILE A 612 49.29 -7.81 28.82
CA ILE A 612 50.75 -7.59 28.91
C ILE A 612 51.37 -8.62 29.84
N LEU A 613 50.76 -8.89 31.00
CA LEU A 613 51.26 -9.89 31.93
C LEU A 613 51.28 -11.28 31.26
N LEU A 614 50.19 -11.65 30.61
CA LEU A 614 50.10 -12.94 29.90
C LEU A 614 51.16 -13.08 28.81
N LEU A 615 51.27 -12.07 27.93
CA LEU A 615 52.28 -12.06 26.86
C LEU A 615 53.73 -12.05 27.42
N SER A 616 53.94 -11.35 28.51
CA SER A 616 55.25 -11.31 29.18
C SER A 616 55.61 -12.71 29.73
N VAL A 617 54.69 -13.36 30.43
CA VAL A 617 54.90 -14.70 30.98
C VAL A 617 55.18 -15.70 29.86
N PHE A 618 54.29 -15.75 28.83
CA PHE A 618 54.49 -16.67 27.72
C PHE A 618 55.73 -16.35 26.89
N GLY A 619 56.04 -15.06 26.71
CA GLY A 619 57.27 -14.61 26.01
C GLY A 619 58.52 -15.07 26.73
N LEU A 620 58.60 -14.82 28.07
CA LEU A 620 59.73 -15.19 28.89
C LEU A 620 59.92 -16.72 28.93
N PHE A 621 58.84 -17.47 29.22
CA PHE A 621 58.92 -18.91 29.29
C PHE A 621 59.09 -19.53 27.88
N GLY A 622 58.52 -18.97 26.83
CA GLY A 622 58.73 -19.36 25.46
C GLY A 622 60.19 -19.17 25.03
N LEU A 623 60.75 -17.99 25.30
CA LEU A 623 62.16 -17.70 25.04
C LEU A 623 63.10 -18.62 25.82
N HIS A 624 62.80 -18.79 27.13
CA HIS A 624 63.57 -19.74 27.96
C HIS A 624 63.53 -21.15 27.36
N THR A 625 62.32 -21.61 26.95
CA THR A 625 62.16 -22.93 26.35
C THR A 625 62.93 -23.04 25.04
N LEU A 626 62.86 -22.02 24.17
CA LEU A 626 63.59 -21.99 22.88
C LEU A 626 65.13 -22.04 23.10
N LEU A 627 65.61 -21.27 24.06
CA LEU A 627 67.06 -21.27 24.39
C LEU A 627 67.53 -22.59 25.03
N TRP A 628 66.68 -23.22 25.83
CA TRP A 628 66.97 -24.46 26.52
C TRP A 628 66.79 -25.73 25.66
N LEU A 629 65.85 -25.71 24.77
CA LEU A 629 65.45 -26.85 23.90
C LEU A 629 66.61 -27.41 23.07
N PRO A 630 67.45 -26.63 22.37
CA PRO A 630 68.60 -27.11 21.65
C PRO A 630 69.61 -27.82 22.54
N ARG A 631 69.82 -27.28 23.74
CA ARG A 631 70.73 -27.87 24.74
C ARG A 631 70.18 -29.18 25.24
N SER A 632 68.88 -29.28 25.52
CA SER A 632 68.22 -30.48 25.95
C SER A 632 68.22 -31.56 24.87
N ILE A 633 67.96 -31.17 23.61
CA ILE A 633 68.05 -32.09 22.47
C ILE A 633 69.44 -32.63 22.28
N ARG A 634 70.44 -31.75 22.32
CA ARG A 634 71.87 -32.19 22.22
C ARG A 634 72.23 -33.14 23.35
N GLN A 635 71.81 -32.88 24.58
CA GLN A 635 72.05 -33.76 25.72
C GLN A 635 71.36 -35.10 25.56
N MET A 636 70.09 -35.10 25.03
CA MET A 636 69.30 -36.31 24.79
C MET A 636 69.96 -37.15 23.68
N LEU A 637 70.42 -36.51 22.59
CA LEU A 637 71.11 -37.18 21.51
C LEU A 637 72.50 -37.71 21.95
N LYS A 638 73.22 -36.99 22.81
CA LYS A 638 74.45 -37.41 23.42
C LYS A 638 74.26 -38.62 24.30
N ARG A 639 73.23 -38.60 25.16
CA ARG A 639 72.85 -39.74 26.00
C ARG A 639 72.45 -40.98 25.17
N LYS A 640 71.67 -40.80 24.09
CA LYS A 640 71.34 -41.91 23.16
C LYS A 640 72.53 -42.46 22.47
N LYS A 641 73.54 -41.65 22.12
CA LYS A 641 74.82 -42.13 21.58
C LYS A 641 75.66 -42.87 22.64
N GLU A 642 75.70 -42.38 23.86
CA GLU A 642 76.37 -43.02 24.97
C GLU A 642 75.72 -44.34 25.37
N GLU A 643 74.37 -44.43 25.39
CA GLU A 643 73.62 -45.64 25.62
C GLU A 643 73.78 -46.67 24.47
N ALA A 644 73.92 -46.21 23.24
CA ALA A 644 74.18 -47.07 22.10
C ALA A 644 75.60 -47.61 22.11
N ALA A 645 76.60 -46.85 22.63
CA ALA A 645 78.02 -47.28 22.77
C ALA A 645 78.25 -48.19 23.98
N HIS A 646 77.36 -48.21 24.97
CA HIS A 646 77.50 -49.03 26.18
C HIS A 646 76.52 -50.20 26.26
N LYS A 647 76.17 -50.78 25.11
CA LYS A 647 75.46 -52.09 25.04
C LYS A 647 76.36 -53.24 25.43
N GLY A 648 76.95 -53.23 26.59
CA GLY A 648 77.74 -54.28 27.14
C GLY A 648 78.55 -53.89 28.36
N THR A 649 77.96 -53.75 29.50
CA THR A 649 78.38 -54.03 30.86
C THR A 649 77.58 -53.18 31.91
N GLU A 650 77.04 -53.91 32.86
CA GLU A 650 76.63 -53.49 34.24
C GLU A 650 75.58 -52.47 34.47
N GLY A 651 74.56 -52.88 35.23
CA GLY A 651 73.41 -52.19 35.68
C GLY A 651 73.61 -50.86 36.34
N ARG A 652 73.31 -49.81 35.67
CA ARG A 652 73.02 -48.48 36.27
C ARG A 652 71.57 -48.46 36.64
N TYR A 653 71.28 -48.33 37.93
CA TYR A 653 69.91 -48.06 38.42
C TYR A 653 69.51 -46.67 38.01
N TYR A 654 68.60 -46.56 36.99
CA TYR A 654 67.94 -45.33 36.63
C TYR A 654 66.72 -45.15 37.53
N ILE A 655 66.70 -44.17 38.39
CA ILE A 655 65.53 -43.73 39.09
C ILE A 655 64.59 -43.08 38.09
N ARG A 656 63.48 -43.73 37.82
CA ARG A 656 62.41 -43.14 36.98
C ARG A 656 61.80 -41.96 37.78
N ARG A 657 62.13 -40.71 37.36
CA ARG A 657 61.64 -39.47 38.02
C ARG A 657 60.16 -39.27 37.78
N PHE A 658 59.57 -39.75 36.71
CA PHE A 658 58.15 -39.72 36.39
C PHE A 658 57.72 -41.03 35.78
N THR A 659 56.59 -41.57 36.24
CA THR A 659 55.97 -42.75 35.64
C THR A 659 55.40 -42.39 34.24
N THR A 660 55.18 -43.38 33.40
CA THR A 660 54.61 -43.18 32.05
C THR A 660 53.28 -42.46 32.13
N ALA A 661 52.42 -42.77 33.12
CA ALA A 661 51.16 -42.08 33.36
C ALA A 661 51.36 -40.60 33.67
N GLN A 662 52.32 -40.23 34.56
CA GLN A 662 52.63 -38.83 34.88
C GLN A 662 53.17 -38.07 33.63
N ARG A 663 53.92 -38.70 32.75
CA ARG A 663 54.39 -38.04 31.48
C ARG A 663 53.21 -37.80 30.55
N ILE A 664 52.32 -38.78 30.41
CA ILE A 664 51.10 -38.62 29.61
C ILE A 664 50.20 -37.52 30.19
N THR A 665 49.99 -37.50 31.50
CA THR A 665 49.25 -36.44 32.16
C THR A 665 49.88 -35.07 31.92
N HIS A 666 51.21 -34.95 32.03
CA HIS A 666 51.90 -33.70 31.74
C HIS A 666 51.79 -33.25 30.29
N ILE A 667 51.81 -34.16 29.32
CA ILE A 667 51.55 -33.87 27.92
C ILE A 667 50.13 -33.39 27.71
N PHE A 668 49.15 -34.05 28.33
CA PHE A 668 47.74 -33.60 28.25
C PHE A 668 47.55 -32.21 28.88
N VAL A 669 48.18 -31.91 30.01
CA VAL A 669 48.11 -30.59 30.64
C VAL A 669 48.75 -29.55 29.70
N ILE A 670 49.91 -29.80 29.11
CA ILE A 670 50.56 -28.88 28.18
C ILE A 670 49.68 -28.66 26.94
N VAL A 671 49.13 -29.72 26.36
CA VAL A 671 48.27 -29.64 25.17
C VAL A 671 46.96 -28.86 25.51
N SER A 672 46.33 -29.10 26.64
CA SER A 672 45.13 -28.41 27.09
C SER A 672 45.35 -26.93 27.44
N PHE A 673 46.60 -26.53 27.70
CA PHE A 673 46.97 -25.11 27.89
C PHE A 673 47.32 -24.39 26.60
N ILE A 674 47.60 -25.11 25.52
CA ILE A 674 47.96 -24.57 24.20
C ILE A 674 46.74 -24.45 23.29
N LEU A 675 45.72 -25.32 23.49
CA LEU A 675 44.40 -25.26 22.82
C LEU A 675 43.43 -24.35 23.53
#